data_8d5acb65afcdac3dd17d5d6f7f478e2a
#
_entry.id   8d5acb65afcdac3dd17d5d6f7f478e2a
#
_cell.length_a   1.000
_cell.length_b   1.000
_cell.length_c   1.000
_cell.angle_alpha   90.00
_cell.angle_beta   90.00
_cell.angle_gamma   90.00
#
_symmetry.space_group_name_H-M   'P 1'
#
loop_
_entity.id
_entity.type
_entity.pdbx_description
1 polymer ?
#
loop_
_entity_poly.entity_id
_entity_poly.type
_entity_poly.pdbx_seq_one_letter_code
_entity_poly.pdbx_strand_id
1 'polypeptide(L)'
;MKTKKQIIFFIIGIFSSINITAQINTDQVMRIGQNALYFEDYMLSIQYFNQVIQAKPYLAKPYFFRGIAKYNLEDYKGAEEDASIALEHNPFITDAYELRGVARQNQGKHREAIDDYTKALELLPHNRGIQFNKALAQEEIKDYENAEKTYEQLLASHPGFDNGYIGRAKLRLATGDTINAVSDLNKALEINKNATNAYVLRADIAIKSNKDFQSALNDMNEAIKLQPQYAGFFINRAFLRYNLDDYFGAMADYDYAIQLEPLNSVALFNRGLLRAEVHDNDKAIDDFTKVLSLNCNDYKALYNRALLYKDTHDFKKALDDINKVIDAYPSFAGAYFLRYDINRLSGNMHNAEKDYNKSMALAKKPVEKSDNSTDETAIDETEPQEVVANRFTSLLTIENETDVKEEYNNKSIRGRVQDRNINIEAEPMFALSYYSSPTQLKENTYYIKEADELNATRILRFLLMVTNHEPQLTDENDIKRHFESIEYYNSYIATHEPRAIDYFGRAMDFMTIHNYKSALTDLDRAITLTPDFTLGYLMRAIARYKNMEVERIAGDTDSDDATKSSQFGLEKARLDMSLIMADLDQVIKLSPRMAIAHYNKGCLMIANQDYTSALSAFTTAIELKPDFGEAYYNRGYVYLKLGNKDNGISDLSKAGELGIIPSYNLLKRMSR
;
A
#
# COMPACT_ATOMS: atom_id res chain seq x y z
N MET A 1 -1.93 57.79 49.61
CA MET A 1 -2.81 56.61 49.30
C MET A 1 -2.98 56.32 47.81
N LYS A 2 -2.81 57.24 46.87
CA LYS A 2 -2.97 57.00 45.42
C LYS A 2 -1.81 56.18 44.78
N THR A 3 -0.60 56.32 45.25
CA THR A 3 0.59 55.60 44.71
C THR A 3 0.63 54.12 45.07
N LYS A 4 0.10 53.70 46.22
CA LYS A 4 0.06 52.27 46.57
C LYS A 4 -1.01 51.48 45.78
N LYS A 5 -2.09 52.10 45.33
CA LYS A 5 -3.09 51.45 44.46
C LYS A 5 -2.57 51.25 43.03
N GLN A 6 -1.74 52.16 42.51
CA GLN A 6 -1.16 52.00 41.18
C GLN A 6 -0.09 50.91 41.11
N ILE A 7 0.68 50.70 42.16
CA ILE A 7 1.68 49.62 42.24
C ILE A 7 1.00 48.24 42.37
N ILE A 8 -0.12 48.14 43.08
CA ILE A 8 -0.87 46.89 43.20
C ILE A 8 -1.54 46.52 41.87
N PHE A 9 -2.05 47.49 41.10
CA PHE A 9 -2.58 47.23 39.76
C PHE A 9 -1.50 46.82 38.75
N PHE A 10 -0.28 47.36 38.87
CA PHE A 10 0.86 47.01 38.02
C PHE A 10 1.38 45.58 38.33
N ILE A 11 1.39 45.20 39.62
CA ILE A 11 1.79 43.86 40.05
C ILE A 11 0.72 42.81 39.66
N ILE A 12 -0.56 43.13 39.75
CA ILE A 12 -1.67 42.24 39.30
C ILE A 12 -1.65 42.12 37.76
N GLY A 13 -1.32 43.20 37.01
CA GLY A 13 -1.18 43.19 35.57
C GLY A 13 0.01 42.34 35.07
N ILE A 14 1.10 42.25 35.85
CA ILE A 14 2.24 41.38 35.54
C ILE A 14 1.97 39.92 35.87
N PHE A 15 1.18 39.62 36.90
CA PHE A 15 0.80 38.25 37.24
C PHE A 15 -0.31 37.67 36.33
N SER A 16 -1.10 38.49 35.65
CA SER A 16 -2.11 38.02 34.71
C SER A 16 -1.56 37.71 33.30
N SER A 17 -0.30 38.01 33.03
CA SER A 17 0.37 37.66 31.76
C SER A 17 1.35 36.49 31.87
N ILE A 18 1.46 35.85 33.03
CA ILE A 18 2.15 34.58 33.15
C ILE A 18 1.10 33.49 32.76
N ASN A 19 1.01 33.25 31.46
CA ASN A 19 0.49 32.01 30.99
C ASN A 19 1.37 30.89 31.58
N ILE A 20 0.90 30.25 32.67
CA ILE A 20 1.47 28.98 33.13
C ILE A 20 1.05 27.95 32.08
N THR A 21 1.75 27.95 30.95
CA THR A 21 1.80 26.79 30.11
C THR A 21 2.43 25.71 30.98
N ALA A 22 1.67 24.71 31.36
CA ALA A 22 2.21 23.52 32.02
C ALA A 22 3.37 23.05 31.15
N GLN A 23 4.59 23.22 31.64
CA GLN A 23 5.80 22.96 30.85
C GLN A 23 5.85 21.43 30.66
N ILE A 24 5.52 20.97 29.45
CA ILE A 24 5.56 19.56 29.11
C ILE A 24 6.97 19.05 29.46
N ASN A 25 7.03 18.00 30.27
CA ASN A 25 8.30 17.33 30.55
C ASN A 25 8.73 16.57 29.30
N THR A 26 9.42 17.27 28.40
CA THR A 26 9.87 16.75 27.11
C THR A 26 10.72 15.49 27.23
N ASP A 27 11.49 15.33 28.32
CA ASP A 27 12.33 14.15 28.55
C ASP A 27 11.47 12.92 28.91
N GLN A 28 10.38 13.13 29.63
CA GLN A 28 9.42 12.06 29.94
C GLN A 28 8.65 11.66 28.67
N VAL A 29 8.14 12.64 27.92
CA VAL A 29 7.41 12.37 26.65
C VAL A 29 8.34 11.67 25.65
N MET A 30 9.60 12.10 25.56
CA MET A 30 10.60 11.45 24.71
C MET A 30 10.79 9.97 25.07
N ARG A 31 10.90 9.64 26.38
CA ARG A 31 11.02 8.24 26.82
C ARG A 31 9.76 7.42 26.52
N ILE A 32 8.58 8.01 26.67
CA ILE A 32 7.32 7.31 26.33
C ILE A 32 7.28 7.03 24.82
N GLY A 33 7.67 8.00 23.96
CA GLY A 33 7.76 7.80 22.53
C GLY A 33 8.77 6.71 22.14
N GLN A 34 9.94 6.66 22.80
CA GLN A 34 10.94 5.61 22.59
C GLN A 34 10.43 4.23 23.04
N ASN A 35 9.69 4.16 24.15
CA ASN A 35 9.06 2.91 24.57
C ASN A 35 8.00 2.43 23.58
N ALA A 36 7.15 3.35 23.08
CA ALA A 36 6.17 3.02 22.04
C ALA A 36 6.88 2.48 20.79
N LEU A 37 8.00 3.11 20.37
CA LEU A 37 8.82 2.65 19.26
C LEU A 37 9.39 1.25 19.50
N TYR A 38 9.90 0.98 20.70
CA TYR A 38 10.46 -0.32 21.08
C TYR A 38 9.39 -1.43 21.05
N PHE A 39 8.15 -1.12 21.45
CA PHE A 39 7.02 -2.04 21.37
C PHE A 39 6.33 -2.02 20.00
N GLU A 40 6.96 -1.40 19.00
CA GLU A 40 6.48 -1.34 17.62
C GLU A 40 5.12 -0.62 17.42
N ASP A 41 4.70 0.18 18.41
CA ASP A 41 3.56 1.09 18.28
C ASP A 41 4.03 2.39 17.60
N TYR A 42 4.35 2.27 16.31
CA TYR A 42 4.97 3.34 15.52
C TYR A 42 4.10 4.59 15.44
N MET A 43 2.79 4.41 15.28
CA MET A 43 1.86 5.54 15.19
C MET A 43 1.81 6.34 16.48
N LEU A 44 1.74 5.65 17.62
CA LEU A 44 1.73 6.29 18.94
C LEU A 44 3.08 6.98 19.20
N SER A 45 4.19 6.36 18.82
CA SER A 45 5.52 6.94 18.97
C SER A 45 5.65 8.26 18.20
N ILE A 46 5.13 8.34 16.96
CA ILE A 46 5.10 9.56 16.15
C ILE A 46 4.36 10.68 16.89
N GLN A 47 3.21 10.39 17.50
CA GLN A 47 2.45 11.42 18.23
C GLN A 47 3.23 11.98 19.44
N TYR A 48 3.94 11.13 20.19
CA TYR A 48 4.79 11.60 21.29
C TYR A 48 5.97 12.42 20.78
N PHE A 49 6.64 12.01 19.70
CA PHE A 49 7.73 12.81 19.13
C PHE A 49 7.22 14.12 18.56
N ASN A 50 6.02 14.21 17.98
CA ASN A 50 5.39 15.46 17.56
C ASN A 50 5.22 16.42 18.73
N GLN A 51 4.78 15.93 19.90
CA GLN A 51 4.66 16.78 21.10
C GLN A 51 6.01 17.34 21.54
N VAL A 52 7.08 16.53 21.48
CA VAL A 52 8.44 16.99 21.81
C VAL A 52 8.93 18.03 20.79
N ILE A 53 8.71 17.79 19.49
CA ILE A 53 9.08 18.69 18.39
C ILE A 53 8.35 20.02 18.53
N GLN A 54 7.04 19.99 18.81
CA GLN A 54 6.26 21.21 19.02
C GLN A 54 6.78 22.05 20.20
N ALA A 55 7.20 21.39 21.28
CA ALA A 55 7.73 22.07 22.47
C ALA A 55 9.19 22.54 22.28
N LYS A 56 10.01 21.78 21.56
CA LYS A 56 11.45 22.03 21.35
C LYS A 56 11.88 21.64 19.94
N PRO A 57 11.55 22.45 18.92
CA PRO A 57 11.80 22.14 17.51
C PRO A 57 13.28 22.06 17.12
N TYR A 58 14.17 22.56 17.97
CA TYR A 58 15.63 22.58 17.73
C TYR A 58 16.34 21.28 18.15
N LEU A 59 15.63 20.31 18.73
CA LEU A 59 16.23 19.05 19.17
C LEU A 59 16.31 18.06 17.99
N ALA A 60 17.49 17.52 17.71
CA ALA A 60 17.70 16.53 16.65
C ALA A 60 17.04 15.17 16.94
N LYS A 61 17.13 14.70 18.20
CA LYS A 61 16.70 13.33 18.58
C LYS A 61 15.24 13.01 18.27
N PRO A 62 14.24 13.86 18.55
CA PRO A 62 12.85 13.50 18.28
C PRO A 62 12.56 13.32 16.78
N TYR A 63 13.19 14.11 15.90
CA TYR A 63 13.11 13.91 14.46
C TYR A 63 13.74 12.56 14.05
N PHE A 64 14.93 12.25 14.56
CA PHE A 64 15.58 10.97 14.28
C PHE A 64 14.70 9.76 14.66
N PHE A 65 14.15 9.75 15.88
CA PHE A 65 13.30 8.63 16.31
C PHE A 65 11.94 8.61 15.57
N ARG A 66 11.39 9.77 15.21
CA ARG A 66 10.19 9.84 14.36
C ARG A 66 10.49 9.31 12.95
N GLY A 67 11.66 9.61 12.42
CA GLY A 67 12.14 9.07 11.15
C GLY A 67 12.25 7.54 11.18
N ILE A 68 12.73 6.93 12.29
CA ILE A 68 12.74 5.48 12.48
C ILE A 68 11.32 4.91 12.46
N ALA A 69 10.38 5.55 13.16
CA ALA A 69 8.98 5.10 13.16
C ALA A 69 8.35 5.15 11.77
N LYS A 70 8.58 6.24 11.02
CA LYS A 70 8.11 6.39 9.63
C LYS A 70 8.75 5.34 8.70
N TYR A 71 10.05 5.09 8.85
CA TYR A 71 10.74 4.05 8.07
C TYR A 71 10.11 2.65 8.27
N ASN A 72 9.82 2.28 9.51
CA ASN A 72 9.14 1.02 9.82
C ASN A 72 7.69 0.95 9.31
N LEU A 73 7.06 2.08 9.05
CA LEU A 73 5.75 2.18 8.38
C LEU A 73 5.87 2.24 6.84
N GLU A 74 7.07 2.04 6.29
CA GLU A 74 7.39 2.12 4.86
C GLU A 74 7.20 3.55 4.27
N ASP A 75 7.13 4.58 5.13
CA ASP A 75 7.16 5.99 4.72
C ASP A 75 8.61 6.46 4.57
N TYR A 76 9.25 6.00 3.50
CA TYR A 76 10.67 6.28 3.26
C TYR A 76 10.94 7.75 2.99
N LYS A 77 10.00 8.46 2.35
CA LYS A 77 10.14 9.90 2.10
C LYS A 77 10.09 10.71 3.40
N GLY A 78 9.10 10.43 4.24
CA GLY A 78 9.00 11.09 5.54
C GLY A 78 10.16 10.74 6.47
N ALA A 79 10.72 9.53 6.37
CA ALA A 79 11.92 9.11 7.11
C ALA A 79 13.17 9.89 6.63
N GLU A 80 13.34 10.08 5.31
CA GLU A 80 14.42 10.89 4.73
C GLU A 80 14.33 12.34 5.18
N GLU A 81 13.13 12.94 5.18
CA GLU A 81 12.90 14.31 5.62
C GLU A 81 13.25 14.49 7.10
N ASP A 82 12.75 13.63 7.97
CA ASP A 82 13.02 13.67 9.40
C ASP A 82 14.50 13.44 9.72
N ALA A 83 15.17 12.49 9.06
CA ALA A 83 16.60 12.28 9.21
C ALA A 83 17.42 13.50 8.73
N SER A 84 16.98 14.16 7.67
CA SER A 84 17.63 15.40 7.17
C SER A 84 17.53 16.52 8.19
N ILE A 85 16.35 16.76 8.77
CA ILE A 85 16.15 17.76 9.83
C ILE A 85 17.00 17.41 11.07
N ALA A 86 17.06 16.11 11.44
CA ALA A 86 17.91 15.69 12.55
C ALA A 86 19.39 16.01 12.31
N LEU A 87 19.88 15.82 11.08
CA LEU A 87 21.26 16.11 10.68
C LEU A 87 21.55 17.63 10.58
N GLU A 88 20.56 18.43 10.19
CA GLU A 88 20.66 19.89 10.23
C GLU A 88 20.86 20.39 11.67
N HIS A 89 20.17 19.81 12.63
CA HIS A 89 20.32 20.17 14.05
C HIS A 89 21.58 19.57 14.69
N ASN A 90 21.99 18.37 14.27
CA ASN A 90 23.20 17.72 14.75
C ASN A 90 23.83 16.81 13.68
N PRO A 91 24.87 17.30 12.98
CA PRO A 91 25.54 16.55 11.90
C PRO A 91 26.43 15.38 12.38
N PHE A 92 26.53 15.14 13.68
CA PHE A 92 27.35 14.07 14.25
C PHE A 92 26.53 12.82 14.64
N ILE A 93 25.25 12.76 14.31
CA ILE A 93 24.42 11.57 14.54
C ILE A 93 24.65 10.59 13.38
N THR A 94 25.55 9.64 13.57
CA THR A 94 25.89 8.63 12.55
C THR A 94 24.66 7.83 12.11
N ASP A 95 23.84 7.40 13.08
CA ASP A 95 22.63 6.61 12.82
C ASP A 95 21.59 7.39 11.99
N ALA A 96 21.62 8.72 12.00
CA ALA A 96 20.72 9.52 11.16
C ALA A 96 21.17 9.55 9.68
N TYR A 97 22.49 9.49 9.41
CA TYR A 97 22.97 9.24 8.05
C TYR A 97 22.61 7.84 7.58
N GLU A 98 22.76 6.82 8.44
CA GLU A 98 22.35 5.46 8.10
C GLU A 98 20.85 5.40 7.80
N LEU A 99 20.00 5.96 8.65
CA LEU A 99 18.55 6.02 8.44
C LEU A 99 18.20 6.70 7.11
N ARG A 100 18.84 7.85 6.82
CA ARG A 100 18.61 8.59 5.59
C ARG A 100 19.08 7.79 4.37
N GLY A 101 20.23 7.14 4.48
CA GLY A 101 20.78 6.26 3.44
C GLY A 101 19.85 5.10 3.11
N VAL A 102 19.36 4.36 4.10
CA VAL A 102 18.43 3.24 3.87
C VAL A 102 17.06 3.75 3.35
N ALA A 103 16.59 4.89 3.82
CA ALA A 103 15.36 5.51 3.31
C ALA A 103 15.50 5.92 1.83
N ARG A 104 16.64 6.47 1.44
CA ARG A 104 16.98 6.82 0.05
C ARG A 104 17.13 5.59 -0.84
N GLN A 105 17.78 4.55 -0.34
CA GLN A 105 17.94 3.28 -1.07
C GLN A 105 16.59 2.65 -1.40
N ASN A 106 15.66 2.62 -0.46
CA ASN A 106 14.29 2.14 -0.69
C ASN A 106 13.47 3.02 -1.65
N GLN A 107 13.91 4.25 -1.91
CA GLN A 107 13.33 5.14 -2.93
C GLN A 107 14.05 5.05 -4.28
N GLY A 108 15.02 4.14 -4.46
CA GLY A 108 15.86 4.06 -5.66
C GLY A 108 16.92 5.16 -5.81
N LYS A 109 17.12 6.00 -4.77
CA LYS A 109 18.12 7.08 -4.74
C LYS A 109 19.48 6.55 -4.26
N HIS A 110 20.03 5.55 -4.98
CA HIS A 110 21.18 4.80 -4.51
C HIS A 110 22.46 5.64 -4.41
N ARG A 111 22.67 6.63 -5.29
CA ARG A 111 23.86 7.50 -5.24
C ARG A 111 23.86 8.36 -4.00
N GLU A 112 22.75 9.00 -3.69
CA GLU A 112 22.57 9.80 -2.47
C GLU A 112 22.68 8.95 -1.20
N ALA A 113 22.25 7.68 -1.25
CA ALA A 113 22.44 6.73 -0.16
C ALA A 113 23.93 6.41 0.07
N ILE A 114 24.71 6.21 -1.00
CA ILE A 114 26.17 5.98 -0.93
C ILE A 114 26.88 7.18 -0.30
N ASP A 115 26.46 8.40 -0.63
CA ASP A 115 27.02 9.62 -0.02
C ASP A 115 26.74 9.67 1.49
N ASP A 116 25.53 9.32 1.92
CA ASP A 116 25.17 9.26 3.34
C ASP A 116 25.96 8.16 4.08
N TYR A 117 26.06 6.96 3.52
CA TYR A 117 26.87 5.89 4.10
C TYR A 117 28.35 6.27 4.18
N THR A 118 28.85 7.02 3.21
CA THR A 118 30.22 7.50 3.21
C THR A 118 30.44 8.50 4.36
N LYS A 119 29.49 9.42 4.56
CA LYS A 119 29.53 10.37 5.69
C LYS A 119 29.44 9.64 7.05
N ALA A 120 28.55 8.65 7.14
CA ALA A 120 28.44 7.84 8.34
C ALA A 120 29.76 7.09 8.66
N LEU A 121 30.44 6.56 7.64
CA LEU A 121 31.72 5.86 7.77
C LEU A 121 32.89 6.81 8.05
N GLU A 122 32.82 8.09 7.69
CA GLU A 122 33.80 9.09 8.17
C GLU A 122 33.75 9.23 9.71
N LEU A 123 32.56 9.09 10.32
CA LEU A 123 32.36 9.15 11.78
C LEU A 123 32.60 7.80 12.45
N LEU A 124 32.18 6.70 11.85
CA LEU A 124 32.32 5.32 12.36
C LEU A 124 32.90 4.38 11.28
N PRO A 125 34.22 4.37 11.04
CA PRO A 125 34.84 3.68 9.90
C PRO A 125 34.61 2.17 9.83
N HIS A 126 34.40 1.53 10.98
CA HIS A 126 34.24 0.08 11.07
C HIS A 126 32.79 -0.36 11.41
N ASN A 127 31.78 0.47 11.12
CA ASN A 127 30.40 0.05 11.30
C ASN A 127 30.03 -0.97 10.21
N ARG A 128 29.78 -2.21 10.67
CA ARG A 128 29.48 -3.35 9.81
C ARG A 128 28.24 -3.17 8.94
N GLY A 129 27.15 -2.65 9.55
CA GLY A 129 25.86 -2.45 8.85
C GLY A 129 25.97 -1.41 7.74
N ILE A 130 26.61 -0.28 8.04
CA ILE A 130 26.79 0.81 7.09
C ILE A 130 27.70 0.40 5.93
N GLN A 131 28.80 -0.32 6.18
CA GLN A 131 29.66 -0.85 5.12
C GLN A 131 28.88 -1.82 4.21
N PHE A 132 28.07 -2.71 4.81
CA PHE A 132 27.25 -3.68 4.05
C PHE A 132 26.20 -2.97 3.19
N ASN A 133 25.43 -2.04 3.78
CA ASN A 133 24.42 -1.28 3.04
C ASN A 133 25.04 -0.43 1.91
N LYS A 134 26.24 0.14 2.15
CA LYS A 134 26.99 0.85 1.10
C LYS A 134 27.34 -0.06 -0.07
N ALA A 135 27.84 -1.27 0.21
CA ALA A 135 28.17 -2.22 -0.84
C ALA A 135 26.93 -2.61 -1.66
N LEU A 136 25.81 -2.91 -1.00
CA LEU A 136 24.55 -3.19 -1.69
C LEU A 136 24.08 -2.02 -2.57
N ALA A 137 24.16 -0.78 -2.07
CA ALA A 137 23.79 0.39 -2.86
C ALA A 137 24.71 0.61 -4.08
N GLN A 138 25.99 0.24 -3.97
CA GLN A 138 26.94 0.27 -5.09
C GLN A 138 26.62 -0.81 -6.13
N GLU A 139 26.20 -1.99 -5.71
CA GLU A 139 25.73 -3.07 -6.62
C GLU A 139 24.52 -2.60 -7.45
N GLU A 140 23.54 -1.95 -6.83
CA GLU A 140 22.33 -1.48 -7.51
C GLU A 140 22.62 -0.46 -8.62
N ILE A 141 23.66 0.37 -8.47
CA ILE A 141 24.12 1.27 -9.54
C ILE A 141 25.15 0.63 -10.48
N LYS A 142 25.39 -0.69 -10.32
CA LYS A 142 26.38 -1.48 -11.08
C LYS A 142 27.83 -0.99 -10.94
N ASP A 143 28.15 -0.34 -9.81
CA ASP A 143 29.53 0.05 -9.47
C ASP A 143 30.25 -1.11 -8.76
N TYR A 144 30.42 -2.20 -9.50
CA TYR A 144 30.93 -3.47 -8.97
C TYR A 144 32.36 -3.37 -8.43
N GLU A 145 33.20 -2.51 -9.00
CA GLU A 145 34.58 -2.32 -8.54
C GLU A 145 34.63 -1.74 -7.11
N ASN A 146 33.83 -0.69 -6.85
CA ASN A 146 33.79 -0.09 -5.53
C ASN A 146 33.01 -0.97 -4.53
N ALA A 147 31.99 -1.73 -4.97
CA ALA A 147 31.29 -2.70 -4.15
C ALA A 147 32.24 -3.80 -3.65
N GLU A 148 33.08 -4.38 -4.54
CA GLU A 148 34.08 -5.40 -4.14
C GLU A 148 35.06 -4.84 -3.11
N LYS A 149 35.60 -3.63 -3.32
CA LYS A 149 36.49 -2.97 -2.35
C LYS A 149 35.80 -2.74 -1.00
N THR A 150 34.52 -2.38 -1.02
CA THR A 150 33.76 -2.15 0.21
C THR A 150 33.52 -3.47 0.97
N TYR A 151 33.22 -4.57 0.26
CA TYR A 151 33.14 -5.90 0.86
C TYR A 151 34.49 -6.39 1.40
N GLU A 152 35.58 -6.15 0.70
CA GLU A 152 36.93 -6.48 1.17
C GLU A 152 37.25 -5.75 2.50
N GLN A 153 36.96 -4.46 2.60
CA GLN A 153 37.14 -3.67 3.82
C GLN A 153 36.25 -4.17 4.95
N LEU A 154 34.99 -4.48 4.65
CA LEU A 154 34.03 -5.05 5.58
C LEU A 154 34.53 -6.37 6.17
N LEU A 155 34.93 -7.30 5.30
CA LEU A 155 35.35 -8.64 5.72
C LEU A 155 36.74 -8.67 6.36
N ALA A 156 37.61 -7.71 6.02
CA ALA A 156 38.89 -7.50 6.72
C ALA A 156 38.66 -7.05 8.18
N SER A 157 37.68 -6.17 8.39
CA SER A 157 37.30 -5.67 9.74
C SER A 157 36.43 -6.66 10.52
N HIS A 158 35.59 -7.41 9.82
CA HIS A 158 34.60 -8.33 10.41
C HIS A 158 34.65 -9.72 9.74
N PRO A 159 35.71 -10.51 9.95
CA PRO A 159 35.88 -11.82 9.30
C PRO A 159 34.85 -12.88 9.69
N GLY A 160 34.10 -12.64 10.75
CA GLY A 160 32.99 -13.50 11.21
C GLY A 160 31.60 -13.10 10.69
N PHE A 161 31.49 -12.17 9.72
CA PHE A 161 30.23 -11.72 9.20
C PHE A 161 29.80 -12.52 7.97
N ASP A 162 29.00 -13.56 8.17
CA ASP A 162 28.51 -14.48 7.13
C ASP A 162 27.76 -13.78 6.00
N ASN A 163 26.86 -12.83 6.30
CA ASN A 163 26.13 -12.06 5.29
C ASN A 163 27.03 -11.22 4.38
N GLY A 164 28.19 -10.77 4.87
CA GLY A 164 29.18 -10.08 4.07
C GLY A 164 29.79 -10.98 2.98
N TYR A 165 30.07 -12.24 3.33
CA TYR A 165 30.53 -13.24 2.34
C TYR A 165 29.43 -13.59 1.35
N ILE A 166 28.18 -13.74 1.80
CA ILE A 166 27.02 -14.00 0.91
C ILE A 166 26.80 -12.85 -0.05
N GLY A 167 26.87 -11.59 0.41
CA GLY A 167 26.75 -10.40 -0.42
C GLY A 167 27.86 -10.37 -1.48
N ARG A 168 29.14 -10.55 -1.07
CA ARG A 168 30.26 -10.57 -2.02
C ARG A 168 30.15 -11.73 -3.01
N ALA A 169 29.64 -12.89 -2.59
CA ALA A 169 29.39 -14.00 -3.50
C ALA A 169 28.35 -13.63 -4.56
N LYS A 170 27.26 -12.95 -4.21
CA LYS A 170 26.26 -12.43 -5.17
C LYS A 170 26.89 -11.46 -6.17
N LEU A 171 27.69 -10.52 -5.69
CA LEU A 171 28.43 -9.59 -6.54
C LEU A 171 29.33 -10.32 -7.55
N ARG A 172 30.09 -11.33 -7.07
CA ARG A 172 30.98 -12.14 -7.89
C ARG A 172 30.24 -12.95 -8.94
N LEU A 173 29.07 -13.46 -8.62
CA LEU A 173 28.19 -14.12 -9.60
C LEU A 173 27.73 -13.13 -10.69
N ALA A 174 27.33 -11.92 -10.31
CA ALA A 174 26.92 -10.89 -11.26
C ALA A 174 28.08 -10.46 -12.21
N THR A 175 29.32 -10.59 -11.74
CA THR A 175 30.54 -10.31 -12.55
C THR A 175 31.14 -11.55 -13.24
N GLY A 176 30.53 -12.74 -13.07
CA GLY A 176 30.96 -14.00 -13.70
C GLY A 176 32.05 -14.75 -12.93
N ASP A 177 32.48 -14.29 -11.76
CA ASP A 177 33.51 -14.97 -10.95
C ASP A 177 32.90 -16.07 -10.06
N THR A 178 32.46 -17.13 -10.69
CA THR A 178 31.79 -18.26 -10.02
C THR A 178 32.68 -18.98 -9.01
N ILE A 179 33.98 -19.09 -9.27
CA ILE A 179 34.93 -19.84 -8.43
C ILE A 179 35.06 -19.15 -7.05
N ASN A 180 35.33 -17.86 -7.07
CA ASN A 180 35.45 -17.10 -5.82
C ASN A 180 34.10 -16.92 -5.09
N ALA A 181 32.97 -16.88 -5.84
CA ALA A 181 31.65 -16.88 -5.26
C ALA A 181 31.40 -18.16 -4.43
N VAL A 182 31.69 -19.34 -4.94
CA VAL A 182 31.60 -20.62 -4.21
C VAL A 182 32.51 -20.62 -2.98
N SER A 183 33.74 -20.08 -3.09
CA SER A 183 34.65 -19.95 -1.95
C SER A 183 34.07 -19.10 -0.84
N ASP A 184 33.45 -17.96 -1.17
CA ASP A 184 32.79 -17.10 -0.20
C ASP A 184 31.57 -17.78 0.47
N LEU A 185 30.74 -18.48 -0.30
CA LEU A 185 29.61 -19.23 0.24
C LEU A 185 30.06 -20.36 1.17
N ASN A 186 31.13 -21.06 0.84
CA ASN A 186 31.73 -22.04 1.75
C ASN A 186 32.19 -21.39 3.05
N LYS A 187 32.81 -20.20 2.96
CA LYS A 187 33.25 -19.45 4.14
C LYS A 187 32.07 -18.98 5.00
N ALA A 188 30.99 -18.50 4.37
CA ALA A 188 29.76 -18.15 5.07
C ALA A 188 29.19 -19.35 5.84
N LEU A 189 29.15 -20.54 5.22
CA LEU A 189 28.65 -21.76 5.85
C LEU A 189 29.59 -22.35 6.94
N GLU A 190 30.89 -22.09 6.85
CA GLU A 190 31.80 -22.38 7.97
C GLU A 190 31.51 -21.54 9.21
N ILE A 191 31.17 -20.26 8.99
CA ILE A 191 30.83 -19.30 10.06
C ILE A 191 29.45 -19.57 10.61
N ASN A 192 28.46 -19.72 9.74
CA ASN A 192 27.06 -19.91 10.08
C ASN A 192 26.43 -21.07 9.30
N LYS A 193 26.34 -22.24 9.91
CA LYS A 193 25.70 -23.41 9.31
C LYS A 193 24.19 -23.25 9.07
N ASN A 194 23.57 -22.22 9.65
CA ASN A 194 22.14 -21.94 9.48
C ASN A 194 21.89 -20.86 8.41
N ALA A 195 22.89 -20.47 7.63
CA ALA A 195 22.76 -19.51 6.54
C ALA A 195 22.06 -20.15 5.34
N THR A 196 20.74 -20.25 5.38
CA THR A 196 19.90 -20.88 4.33
C THR A 196 20.21 -20.29 2.96
N ASN A 197 20.37 -18.98 2.85
CA ASN A 197 20.66 -18.29 1.60
C ASN A 197 21.96 -18.75 0.96
N ALA A 198 22.98 -19.11 1.76
CA ALA A 198 24.25 -19.60 1.24
C ALA A 198 24.11 -21.00 0.61
N TYR A 199 23.32 -21.90 1.22
CA TYR A 199 23.02 -23.21 0.62
C TYR A 199 22.28 -23.05 -0.71
N VAL A 200 21.25 -22.21 -0.72
CA VAL A 200 20.41 -21.98 -1.90
C VAL A 200 21.22 -21.40 -3.07
N LEU A 201 22.04 -20.37 -2.83
CA LEU A 201 22.92 -19.79 -3.85
C LEU A 201 23.97 -20.79 -4.34
N ARG A 202 24.54 -21.62 -3.46
CA ARG A 202 25.53 -22.63 -3.85
C ARG A 202 24.89 -23.74 -4.69
N ALA A 203 23.64 -24.13 -4.35
CA ALA A 203 22.87 -25.07 -5.17
C ALA A 203 22.57 -24.49 -6.57
N ASP A 204 22.18 -23.21 -6.67
CA ASP A 204 21.94 -22.56 -7.95
C ASP A 204 23.19 -22.53 -8.84
N ILE A 205 24.35 -22.21 -8.24
CA ILE A 205 25.63 -22.27 -8.95
C ILE A 205 25.93 -23.69 -9.47
N ALA A 206 25.71 -24.70 -8.62
CA ALA A 206 25.96 -26.10 -8.98
C ALA A 206 25.10 -26.54 -10.18
N ILE A 207 23.84 -26.09 -10.21
CA ILE A 207 22.91 -26.34 -11.32
C ILE A 207 23.38 -25.65 -12.60
N LYS A 208 23.63 -24.34 -12.55
CA LYS A 208 23.87 -23.49 -13.73
C LYS A 208 25.26 -23.72 -14.34
N SER A 209 26.30 -23.85 -13.49
CA SER A 209 27.68 -23.92 -13.97
C SER A 209 28.10 -25.32 -14.36
N ASN A 210 27.78 -26.34 -13.56
CA ASN A 210 28.37 -27.68 -13.72
C ASN A 210 27.29 -28.77 -13.94
N LYS A 211 26.01 -28.47 -13.88
CA LYS A 211 24.91 -29.46 -13.82
C LYS A 211 25.14 -30.53 -12.74
N ASP A 212 25.77 -30.12 -11.62
CA ASP A 212 26.01 -30.99 -10.46
C ASP A 212 24.74 -31.03 -9.59
N PHE A 213 23.74 -31.75 -10.08
CA PHE A 213 22.45 -31.90 -9.41
C PHE A 213 22.57 -32.59 -8.05
N GLN A 214 23.59 -33.46 -7.84
CA GLN A 214 23.75 -34.16 -6.56
C GLN A 214 24.24 -33.22 -5.46
N SER A 215 25.22 -32.36 -5.73
CA SER A 215 25.68 -31.36 -4.77
C SER A 215 24.58 -30.33 -4.47
N ALA A 216 23.85 -29.89 -5.52
CA ALA A 216 22.70 -29.00 -5.34
C ALA A 216 21.58 -29.64 -4.49
N LEU A 217 21.31 -30.95 -4.67
CA LEU A 217 20.34 -31.70 -3.86
C LEU A 217 20.74 -31.73 -2.38
N ASN A 218 22.02 -31.92 -2.07
CA ASN A 218 22.52 -31.91 -0.70
C ASN A 218 22.30 -30.53 -0.06
N ASP A 219 22.63 -29.47 -0.74
CA ASP A 219 22.44 -28.10 -0.25
C ASP A 219 20.94 -27.77 -0.06
N MET A 220 20.08 -28.16 -0.99
CA MET A 220 18.65 -27.95 -0.89
C MET A 220 18.03 -28.76 0.27
N ASN A 221 18.56 -29.95 0.58
CA ASN A 221 18.14 -30.71 1.75
C ASN A 221 18.47 -29.96 3.05
N GLU A 222 19.64 -29.31 3.15
CA GLU A 222 19.97 -28.50 4.33
C GLU A 222 19.07 -27.24 4.39
N ALA A 223 18.79 -26.57 3.27
CA ALA A 223 17.87 -25.44 3.23
C ALA A 223 16.46 -25.83 3.73
N ILE A 224 15.94 -26.98 3.31
CA ILE A 224 14.63 -27.49 3.75
C ILE A 224 14.62 -27.82 5.24
N LYS A 225 15.70 -28.41 5.80
CA LYS A 225 15.80 -28.64 7.25
C LYS A 225 15.70 -27.35 8.05
N LEU A 226 16.28 -26.26 7.55
CA LEU A 226 16.27 -24.96 8.21
C LEU A 226 14.92 -24.24 8.07
N GLN A 227 14.27 -24.37 6.91
CA GLN A 227 12.98 -23.71 6.62
C GLN A 227 11.99 -24.69 5.97
N PRO A 228 11.38 -25.61 6.73
CA PRO A 228 10.55 -26.69 6.20
C PRO A 228 9.15 -26.24 5.71
N GLN A 229 8.79 -24.99 5.90
CA GLN A 229 7.50 -24.44 5.50
C GLN A 229 7.58 -23.61 4.19
N TYR A 230 8.75 -23.50 3.57
CA TYR A 230 8.91 -22.74 2.34
C TYR A 230 8.75 -23.64 1.11
N ALA A 231 7.61 -23.50 0.42
CA ALA A 231 7.24 -24.34 -0.73
C ALA A 231 8.27 -24.31 -1.86
N GLY A 232 8.94 -23.18 -2.10
CA GLY A 232 9.95 -23.00 -3.14
C GLY A 232 11.11 -23.99 -3.06
N PHE A 233 11.55 -24.34 -1.85
CA PHE A 233 12.65 -25.30 -1.70
C PHE A 233 12.25 -26.73 -2.11
N PHE A 234 10.99 -27.12 -1.89
CA PHE A 234 10.49 -28.41 -2.34
C PHE A 234 10.34 -28.43 -3.87
N ILE A 235 9.91 -27.32 -4.49
CA ILE A 235 9.82 -27.21 -5.95
C ILE A 235 11.22 -27.33 -6.58
N ASN A 236 12.21 -26.65 -6.04
CA ASN A 236 13.59 -26.70 -6.53
C ASN A 236 14.21 -28.09 -6.27
N ARG A 237 13.90 -28.73 -5.14
CA ARG A 237 14.35 -30.09 -4.86
C ARG A 237 13.67 -31.10 -5.77
N ALA A 238 12.41 -30.94 -6.09
CA ALA A 238 11.71 -31.78 -7.06
C ALA A 238 12.35 -31.69 -8.45
N PHE A 239 12.72 -30.48 -8.90
CA PHE A 239 13.48 -30.28 -10.14
C PHE A 239 14.82 -31.04 -10.13
N LEU A 240 15.57 -30.99 -9.01
CA LEU A 240 16.83 -31.72 -8.86
C LEU A 240 16.63 -33.22 -8.87
N ARG A 241 15.63 -33.74 -8.15
CA ARG A 241 15.28 -35.16 -8.14
C ARG A 241 14.86 -35.67 -9.51
N TYR A 242 14.09 -34.87 -10.24
CA TYR A 242 13.73 -35.18 -11.62
C TYR A 242 14.96 -35.37 -12.52
N ASN A 243 15.94 -34.45 -12.43
CA ASN A 243 17.17 -34.53 -13.20
C ASN A 243 18.14 -35.64 -12.73
N LEU A 244 17.87 -36.26 -11.59
CA LEU A 244 18.56 -37.44 -11.05
C LEU A 244 17.73 -38.73 -11.21
N ASP A 245 16.71 -38.72 -12.05
CA ASP A 245 15.80 -39.85 -12.34
C ASP A 245 14.97 -40.32 -11.11
N ASP A 246 14.91 -39.54 -10.03
CA ASP A 246 14.03 -39.81 -8.87
C ASP A 246 12.65 -39.18 -9.08
N TYR A 247 11.88 -39.77 -9.99
CA TYR A 247 10.54 -39.30 -10.36
C TYR A 247 9.55 -39.37 -9.20
N PHE A 248 9.65 -40.42 -8.36
CA PHE A 248 8.78 -40.56 -7.18
C PHE A 248 9.06 -39.52 -6.11
N GLY A 249 10.35 -39.23 -5.85
CA GLY A 249 10.73 -38.17 -4.95
C GLY A 249 10.36 -36.81 -5.45
N ALA A 250 10.48 -36.54 -6.76
CA ALA A 250 10.06 -35.30 -7.39
C ALA A 250 8.55 -35.10 -7.26
N MET A 251 7.73 -36.13 -7.55
CA MET A 251 6.28 -36.06 -7.38
C MET A 251 5.87 -35.77 -5.94
N ALA A 252 6.50 -36.45 -4.97
CA ALA A 252 6.22 -36.25 -3.55
C ALA A 252 6.55 -34.80 -3.10
N ASP A 253 7.64 -34.21 -3.61
CA ASP A 253 8.00 -32.84 -3.29
C ASP A 253 7.03 -31.82 -3.92
N TYR A 254 6.58 -32.02 -5.16
CA TYR A 254 5.54 -31.16 -5.74
C TYR A 254 4.21 -31.28 -5.01
N ASP A 255 3.81 -32.49 -4.61
CA ASP A 255 2.59 -32.70 -3.82
C ASP A 255 2.67 -31.96 -2.48
N TYR A 256 3.83 -32.01 -1.81
CA TYR A 256 4.03 -31.30 -0.55
C TYR A 256 4.08 -29.78 -0.73
N ALA A 257 4.75 -29.28 -1.78
CA ALA A 257 4.74 -27.86 -2.12
C ALA A 257 3.31 -27.34 -2.34
N ILE A 258 2.47 -28.09 -3.05
CA ILE A 258 1.06 -27.73 -3.28
C ILE A 258 0.23 -27.86 -1.98
N GLN A 259 0.60 -28.74 -1.06
CA GLN A 259 -0.05 -28.79 0.26
C GLN A 259 0.26 -27.53 1.08
N LEU A 260 1.50 -27.01 1.01
CA LEU A 260 1.89 -25.75 1.64
C LEU A 260 1.25 -24.54 0.97
N GLU A 261 1.26 -24.51 -0.37
CA GLU A 261 0.75 -23.42 -1.19
C GLU A 261 -0.16 -23.95 -2.31
N PRO A 262 -1.48 -24.14 -2.04
CA PRO A 262 -2.41 -24.76 -2.98
C PRO A 262 -2.57 -24.05 -4.33
N LEU A 263 -2.22 -22.78 -4.40
CA LEU A 263 -2.30 -21.94 -5.60
C LEU A 263 -0.92 -21.61 -6.21
N ASN A 264 0.12 -22.35 -5.85
CA ASN A 264 1.44 -22.18 -6.44
C ASN A 264 1.45 -22.68 -7.89
N SER A 265 1.45 -21.75 -8.85
CA SER A 265 1.35 -22.04 -10.29
C SER A 265 2.54 -22.84 -10.79
N VAL A 266 3.75 -22.60 -10.28
CA VAL A 266 4.98 -23.31 -10.68
C VAL A 266 4.92 -24.78 -10.24
N ALA A 267 4.52 -25.03 -8.99
CA ALA A 267 4.37 -26.39 -8.49
C ALA A 267 3.30 -27.18 -9.26
N LEU A 268 2.13 -26.56 -9.53
CA LEU A 268 1.05 -27.14 -10.30
C LEU A 268 1.49 -27.43 -11.75
N PHE A 269 2.16 -26.48 -12.41
CA PHE A 269 2.65 -26.63 -13.77
C PHE A 269 3.65 -27.79 -13.88
N ASN A 270 4.67 -27.81 -13.02
CA ASN A 270 5.71 -28.83 -13.02
C ASN A 270 5.14 -30.22 -12.70
N ARG A 271 4.22 -30.31 -11.71
CA ARG A 271 3.56 -31.58 -11.42
C ARG A 271 2.70 -32.05 -12.61
N GLY A 272 2.06 -31.12 -13.32
CA GLY A 272 1.31 -31.42 -14.54
C GLY A 272 2.23 -32.00 -15.62
N LEU A 273 3.41 -31.45 -15.84
CA LEU A 273 4.41 -31.99 -16.76
C LEU A 273 4.84 -33.41 -16.36
N LEU A 274 5.18 -33.61 -15.09
CA LEU A 274 5.63 -34.92 -14.60
C LEU A 274 4.51 -35.99 -14.70
N ARG A 275 3.25 -35.62 -14.46
CA ARG A 275 2.08 -36.48 -14.66
C ARG A 275 1.86 -36.82 -16.12
N ALA A 276 2.06 -35.89 -17.02
CA ALA A 276 1.99 -36.11 -18.45
C ALA A 276 3.05 -37.11 -18.91
N GLU A 277 4.28 -37.01 -18.39
CA GLU A 277 5.37 -37.93 -18.71
C GLU A 277 5.09 -39.39 -18.27
N VAL A 278 4.41 -39.57 -17.13
CA VAL A 278 4.00 -40.87 -16.66
C VAL A 278 2.60 -41.29 -17.19
N HIS A 279 2.08 -40.60 -18.19
CA HIS A 279 0.79 -40.84 -18.85
C HIS A 279 -0.46 -40.74 -17.93
N ASP A 280 -0.38 -40.01 -16.80
CA ASP A 280 -1.55 -39.68 -15.97
C ASP A 280 -2.21 -38.40 -16.53
N ASN A 281 -2.69 -38.49 -17.78
CA ASN A 281 -3.12 -37.36 -18.58
C ASN A 281 -4.28 -36.58 -17.93
N ASP A 282 -5.24 -37.30 -17.32
CA ASP A 282 -6.40 -36.63 -16.71
C ASP A 282 -6.00 -35.71 -15.55
N LYS A 283 -5.11 -36.18 -14.65
CA LYS A 283 -4.63 -35.35 -13.55
C LYS A 283 -3.67 -34.26 -14.02
N ALA A 284 -2.93 -34.49 -15.10
CA ALA A 284 -2.11 -33.45 -15.72
C ALA A 284 -2.97 -32.30 -16.29
N ILE A 285 -4.08 -32.64 -16.96
CA ILE A 285 -5.07 -31.67 -17.46
C ILE A 285 -5.69 -30.88 -16.30
N ASP A 286 -6.00 -31.53 -15.16
CA ASP A 286 -6.50 -30.86 -13.97
C ASP A 286 -5.51 -29.85 -13.40
N ASP A 287 -4.22 -30.22 -13.32
CA ASP A 287 -3.17 -29.33 -12.84
C ASP A 287 -3.02 -28.10 -13.76
N PHE A 288 -2.91 -28.28 -15.09
CA PHE A 288 -2.85 -27.16 -16.02
C PHE A 288 -4.14 -26.32 -16.03
N THR A 289 -5.30 -26.94 -15.78
CA THR A 289 -6.56 -26.20 -15.66
C THR A 289 -6.55 -25.29 -14.43
N LYS A 290 -5.97 -25.74 -13.31
CA LYS A 290 -5.77 -24.89 -12.13
C LYS A 290 -4.81 -23.72 -12.42
N VAL A 291 -3.67 -23.98 -13.09
CA VAL A 291 -2.76 -22.92 -13.53
C VAL A 291 -3.50 -21.88 -14.36
N LEU A 292 -4.31 -22.31 -15.33
CA LEU A 292 -5.08 -21.42 -16.20
C LEU A 292 -6.24 -20.70 -15.49
N SER A 293 -6.71 -21.20 -14.37
CA SER A 293 -7.65 -20.48 -13.51
C SER A 293 -7.01 -19.31 -12.76
N LEU A 294 -5.70 -19.38 -12.50
CA LEU A 294 -4.90 -18.33 -11.88
C LEU A 294 -4.44 -17.29 -12.90
N ASN A 295 -3.98 -17.78 -14.05
CA ASN A 295 -3.56 -16.95 -15.19
C ASN A 295 -4.06 -17.57 -16.50
N CYS A 296 -5.16 -17.03 -17.02
CA CYS A 296 -5.79 -17.54 -18.25
C CYS A 296 -4.91 -17.36 -19.50
N ASN A 297 -3.84 -16.56 -19.43
CA ASN A 297 -2.88 -16.30 -20.50
C ASN A 297 -1.53 -17.03 -20.27
N ASP A 298 -1.50 -18.05 -19.42
CA ASP A 298 -0.33 -18.91 -19.32
C ASP A 298 -0.22 -19.80 -20.56
N TYR A 299 0.49 -19.31 -21.56
CA TYR A 299 0.61 -20.00 -22.86
C TYR A 299 1.40 -21.30 -22.79
N LYS A 300 2.29 -21.47 -21.78
CA LYS A 300 2.97 -22.75 -21.52
C LYS A 300 1.95 -23.81 -21.08
N ALA A 301 1.08 -23.45 -20.13
CA ALA A 301 0.02 -24.33 -19.68
C ALA A 301 -1.01 -24.63 -20.78
N LEU A 302 -1.39 -23.64 -21.60
CA LEU A 302 -2.27 -23.84 -22.76
C LEU A 302 -1.66 -24.84 -23.77
N TYR A 303 -0.38 -24.68 -24.11
CA TYR A 303 0.30 -25.55 -25.05
C TYR A 303 0.35 -27.01 -24.56
N ASN A 304 0.77 -27.21 -23.32
CA ASN A 304 0.88 -28.55 -22.72
C ASN A 304 -0.50 -29.19 -22.53
N ARG A 305 -1.53 -28.41 -22.14
CA ARG A 305 -2.90 -28.94 -22.05
C ARG A 305 -3.47 -29.30 -23.41
N ALA A 306 -3.16 -28.54 -24.47
CA ALA A 306 -3.55 -28.87 -25.83
C ALA A 306 -2.90 -30.18 -26.33
N LEU A 307 -1.64 -30.45 -25.96
CA LEU A 307 -0.99 -31.75 -26.22
C LEU A 307 -1.76 -32.88 -25.57
N LEU A 308 -2.13 -32.75 -24.30
CA LEU A 308 -2.86 -33.76 -23.57
C LEU A 308 -4.29 -33.96 -24.09
N TYR A 309 -5.01 -32.91 -24.45
CA TYR A 309 -6.32 -33.00 -25.07
C TYR A 309 -6.26 -33.70 -26.45
N LYS A 310 -5.18 -33.51 -27.23
CA LYS A 310 -4.92 -34.26 -28.45
C LYS A 310 -4.79 -35.78 -28.15
N ASP A 311 -3.99 -36.11 -27.14
CA ASP A 311 -3.71 -37.51 -26.76
C ASP A 311 -4.94 -38.21 -26.14
N THR A 312 -5.80 -37.46 -25.47
CA THR A 312 -7.10 -37.94 -24.95
C THR A 312 -8.24 -37.82 -25.96
N HIS A 313 -7.97 -37.42 -27.20
CA HIS A 313 -8.92 -37.28 -28.32
C HIS A 313 -10.00 -36.19 -28.12
N ASP A 314 -9.82 -35.25 -27.21
CA ASP A 314 -10.69 -34.07 -27.08
C ASP A 314 -10.19 -32.93 -28.02
N PHE A 315 -10.33 -33.18 -29.32
CA PHE A 315 -9.80 -32.30 -30.36
C PHE A 315 -10.37 -30.89 -30.32
N LYS A 316 -11.60 -30.71 -29.83
CA LYS A 316 -12.22 -29.40 -29.73
C LYS A 316 -11.49 -28.54 -28.71
N LYS A 317 -11.29 -29.03 -27.48
CA LYS A 317 -10.56 -28.29 -26.44
C LYS A 317 -9.10 -28.09 -26.82
N ALA A 318 -8.48 -29.09 -27.47
CA ALA A 318 -7.13 -28.97 -27.97
C ALA A 318 -6.99 -27.81 -28.98
N LEU A 319 -7.95 -27.64 -29.91
CA LEU A 319 -7.96 -26.53 -30.87
C LEU A 319 -8.21 -25.18 -30.17
N ASP A 320 -9.11 -25.13 -29.19
CA ASP A 320 -9.39 -23.90 -28.44
C ASP A 320 -8.14 -23.38 -27.72
N ASP A 321 -7.37 -24.29 -27.09
CA ASP A 321 -6.14 -23.92 -26.38
C ASP A 321 -5.00 -23.55 -27.34
N ILE A 322 -4.74 -24.36 -28.38
CA ILE A 322 -3.62 -24.11 -29.29
C ILE A 322 -3.83 -22.87 -30.15
N ASN A 323 -5.09 -22.50 -30.47
CA ASN A 323 -5.35 -21.26 -31.19
C ASN A 323 -4.93 -20.05 -30.39
N LYS A 324 -5.17 -20.02 -29.07
CA LYS A 324 -4.72 -18.93 -28.19
C LYS A 324 -3.20 -18.80 -28.18
N VAL A 325 -2.49 -19.95 -28.19
CA VAL A 325 -1.02 -19.95 -28.27
C VAL A 325 -0.54 -19.38 -29.60
N ILE A 326 -1.18 -19.77 -30.73
CA ILE A 326 -0.80 -19.26 -32.06
C ILE A 326 -1.12 -17.78 -32.20
N ASP A 327 -2.23 -17.30 -31.63
CA ASP A 327 -2.61 -15.89 -31.66
C ASP A 327 -1.58 -15.02 -30.90
N ALA A 328 -1.05 -15.54 -29.78
CA ALA A 328 -0.03 -14.86 -29.00
C ALA A 328 1.38 -14.98 -29.62
N TYR A 329 1.68 -16.14 -30.21
CA TYR A 329 2.99 -16.46 -30.77
C TYR A 329 2.87 -16.93 -32.23
N PRO A 330 2.61 -16.02 -33.19
CA PRO A 330 2.38 -16.37 -34.60
C PRO A 330 3.63 -16.92 -35.32
N SER A 331 4.81 -16.78 -34.73
CA SER A 331 6.07 -17.30 -35.24
C SER A 331 6.47 -18.68 -34.69
N PHE A 332 5.70 -19.23 -33.72
CA PHE A 332 6.01 -20.51 -33.08
C PHE A 332 5.64 -21.69 -33.98
N ALA A 333 6.59 -22.27 -34.70
CA ALA A 333 6.40 -23.41 -35.62
C ALA A 333 5.80 -24.64 -34.92
N GLY A 334 6.19 -24.93 -33.67
CA GLY A 334 5.71 -26.05 -32.87
C GLY A 334 4.22 -25.99 -32.61
N ALA A 335 3.67 -24.80 -32.42
CA ALA A 335 2.22 -24.64 -32.20
C ALA A 335 1.42 -24.95 -33.48
N TYR A 336 1.90 -24.52 -34.67
CA TYR A 336 1.28 -24.89 -35.94
C TYR A 336 1.41 -26.40 -36.21
N PHE A 337 2.52 -27.01 -35.84
CA PHE A 337 2.72 -28.47 -36.01
C PHE A 337 1.77 -29.24 -35.08
N LEU A 338 1.58 -28.80 -33.84
CA LEU A 338 0.61 -29.40 -32.95
C LEU A 338 -0.83 -29.28 -33.51
N ARG A 339 -1.20 -28.08 -34.02
CA ARG A 339 -2.53 -27.87 -34.63
C ARG A 339 -2.71 -28.71 -35.91
N TYR A 340 -1.65 -28.88 -36.72
CA TYR A 340 -1.64 -29.82 -37.82
C TYR A 340 -2.01 -31.23 -37.36
N ASP A 341 -1.35 -31.75 -36.33
CA ASP A 341 -1.62 -33.08 -35.80
C ASP A 341 -3.07 -33.22 -35.30
N ILE A 342 -3.57 -32.23 -34.57
CA ILE A 342 -4.94 -32.19 -34.08
C ILE A 342 -5.94 -32.22 -35.27
N ASN A 343 -5.75 -31.37 -36.28
CA ASN A 343 -6.61 -31.28 -37.45
C ASN A 343 -6.55 -32.59 -38.27
N ARG A 344 -5.38 -33.19 -38.40
CA ARG A 344 -5.20 -34.49 -39.09
C ARG A 344 -5.97 -35.61 -38.37
N LEU A 345 -5.81 -35.72 -37.05
CA LEU A 345 -6.49 -36.75 -36.24
C LEU A 345 -8.00 -36.52 -36.16
N SER A 346 -8.47 -35.30 -36.21
CA SER A 346 -9.90 -34.97 -36.26
C SER A 346 -10.52 -35.08 -37.67
N GLY A 347 -9.74 -35.46 -38.69
CA GLY A 347 -10.20 -35.61 -40.06
C GLY A 347 -10.28 -34.33 -40.92
N ASN A 348 -9.83 -33.17 -40.38
CA ASN A 348 -9.82 -31.89 -41.08
C ASN A 348 -8.56 -31.73 -41.91
N MET A 349 -8.43 -32.47 -43.00
CA MET A 349 -7.22 -32.54 -43.83
C MET A 349 -6.85 -31.22 -44.48
N HIS A 350 -7.82 -30.38 -44.84
CA HIS A 350 -7.55 -29.09 -45.49
C HIS A 350 -6.81 -28.10 -44.53
N ASN A 351 -7.27 -27.99 -43.28
CA ASN A 351 -6.61 -27.16 -42.30
C ASN A 351 -5.29 -27.78 -41.86
N ALA A 352 -5.20 -29.11 -41.78
CA ALA A 352 -3.95 -29.79 -41.47
C ALA A 352 -2.84 -29.46 -42.49
N GLU A 353 -3.11 -29.52 -43.80
CA GLU A 353 -2.14 -29.21 -44.84
C GLU A 353 -1.65 -27.76 -44.77
N LYS A 354 -2.57 -26.82 -44.48
CA LYS A 354 -2.25 -25.40 -44.29
C LYS A 354 -1.31 -25.18 -43.11
N ASP A 355 -1.61 -25.79 -41.95
CA ASP A 355 -0.78 -25.67 -40.76
C ASP A 355 0.58 -26.33 -40.92
N TYR A 356 0.63 -27.50 -41.58
CA TYR A 356 1.90 -28.14 -41.91
C TYR A 356 2.83 -27.23 -42.74
N ASN A 357 2.28 -26.66 -43.85
CA ASN A 357 3.02 -25.77 -44.69
C ASN A 357 3.49 -24.51 -43.94
N LYS A 358 2.70 -23.97 -43.05
CA LYS A 358 3.04 -22.82 -42.21
C LYS A 358 4.16 -23.19 -41.22
N SER A 359 4.06 -24.31 -40.52
CA SER A 359 5.11 -24.82 -39.62
C SER A 359 6.44 -25.00 -40.32
N MET A 360 6.44 -25.67 -41.50
CA MET A 360 7.65 -25.87 -42.28
C MET A 360 8.26 -24.57 -42.81
N ALA A 361 7.46 -23.59 -43.16
CA ALA A 361 7.94 -22.27 -43.59
C ALA A 361 8.62 -21.50 -42.44
N LEU A 362 8.05 -21.61 -41.21
CA LEU A 362 8.63 -20.97 -40.03
C LEU A 362 9.94 -21.68 -39.59
N ALA A 363 9.96 -23.02 -39.65
CA ALA A 363 11.18 -23.80 -39.28
C ALA A 363 12.39 -23.58 -40.20
N LYS A 364 12.16 -23.10 -41.42
CA LYS A 364 13.25 -22.87 -42.43
C LYS A 364 13.85 -21.47 -42.40
N LYS A 365 13.38 -20.55 -41.59
CA LYS A 365 13.98 -19.21 -41.48
C LYS A 365 15.37 -19.29 -40.84
N PRO A 366 16.42 -18.69 -41.46
CA PRO A 366 17.76 -18.66 -40.87
C PRO A 366 17.81 -17.85 -39.59
N VAL A 367 18.57 -18.32 -38.62
CA VAL A 367 18.79 -17.63 -37.34
C VAL A 367 19.84 -16.54 -37.55
N GLU A 368 19.45 -15.28 -37.52
CA GLU A 368 20.38 -14.17 -37.28
C GLU A 368 20.53 -13.96 -35.78
N LYS A 369 21.74 -14.05 -35.25
CA LYS A 369 22.02 -13.86 -33.83
C LYS A 369 21.81 -12.40 -33.44
N SER A 370 20.85 -12.10 -32.59
CA SER A 370 20.77 -10.83 -31.85
C SER A 370 21.15 -11.07 -30.39
N ASP A 371 22.19 -10.40 -29.95
CA ASP A 371 22.64 -10.38 -28.55
C ASP A 371 21.84 -9.33 -27.77
N ASN A 372 20.63 -9.56 -27.31
CA ASN A 372 20.03 -8.78 -26.23
C ASN A 372 18.50 -8.96 -26.17
N SER A 373 18.02 -9.91 -25.38
CA SER A 373 16.74 -9.76 -24.72
C SER A 373 16.77 -10.45 -23.36
N THR A 374 16.60 -9.66 -22.30
CA THR A 374 16.52 -10.11 -20.90
C THR A 374 15.09 -10.44 -20.45
N ASP A 375 14.16 -10.54 -21.39
CA ASP A 375 12.76 -10.88 -21.09
C ASP A 375 12.48 -12.34 -21.49
N GLU A 376 12.44 -13.24 -20.52
CA GLU A 376 12.16 -14.68 -20.70
C GLU A 376 10.77 -14.98 -21.30
N THR A 377 9.89 -13.98 -21.39
CA THR A 377 8.54 -14.13 -21.94
C THR A 377 8.43 -13.74 -23.41
N ALA A 378 9.41 -13.01 -23.96
CA ALA A 378 9.41 -12.58 -25.36
C ALA A 378 10.04 -13.68 -26.25
N ILE A 379 9.29 -14.23 -27.20
CA ILE A 379 9.86 -15.07 -28.27
C ILE A 379 10.45 -14.12 -29.31
N ASP A 380 11.78 -14.09 -29.37
CA ASP A 380 12.48 -13.42 -30.46
C ASP A 380 12.25 -14.23 -31.75
N GLU A 381 11.79 -13.57 -32.83
CA GLU A 381 11.57 -14.22 -34.13
C GLU A 381 12.88 -14.83 -34.72
N THR A 382 14.04 -14.52 -34.13
CA THR A 382 15.35 -15.00 -34.53
C THR A 382 15.80 -16.25 -33.77
N GLU A 383 15.10 -16.69 -32.72
CA GLU A 383 15.47 -17.86 -31.93
C GLU A 383 15.24 -19.19 -32.67
N PRO A 384 16.14 -20.19 -32.48
CA PRO A 384 15.89 -21.55 -32.97
C PRO A 384 14.57 -22.11 -32.44
N GLN A 385 13.73 -22.63 -33.34
CA GLN A 385 12.41 -23.15 -32.98
C GLN A 385 12.46 -24.30 -31.94
N GLU A 386 13.58 -25.02 -31.86
CA GLU A 386 13.84 -26.05 -30.87
C GLU A 386 13.98 -25.44 -29.45
N VAL A 387 14.64 -24.29 -29.33
CA VAL A 387 14.82 -23.56 -28.07
C VAL A 387 13.45 -23.04 -27.60
N VAL A 388 12.66 -22.48 -28.53
CA VAL A 388 11.30 -22.01 -28.23
C VAL A 388 10.43 -23.18 -27.76
N ALA A 389 10.44 -24.32 -28.43
CA ALA A 389 9.65 -25.49 -28.04
C ALA A 389 10.06 -26.01 -26.66
N ASN A 390 11.36 -26.07 -26.36
CA ASN A 390 11.84 -26.50 -25.05
C ASN A 390 11.38 -25.59 -23.91
N ARG A 391 11.27 -24.27 -24.12
CA ARG A 391 10.73 -23.35 -23.11
C ARG A 391 9.28 -23.67 -22.72
N PHE A 392 8.48 -24.20 -23.64
CA PHE A 392 7.08 -24.56 -23.37
C PHE A 392 6.94 -25.85 -22.56
N THR A 393 7.89 -26.76 -22.66
CA THR A 393 7.81 -28.12 -22.09
C THR A 393 8.79 -28.38 -20.95
N SER A 394 9.68 -27.44 -20.61
CA SER A 394 10.65 -27.61 -19.53
C SER A 394 10.05 -27.31 -18.15
N LEU A 395 10.57 -28.00 -17.14
CA LEU A 395 10.27 -27.70 -15.75
C LEU A 395 10.78 -26.30 -15.39
N LEU A 396 10.00 -25.61 -14.56
CA LEU A 396 10.33 -24.29 -14.04
C LEU A 396 11.01 -24.43 -12.67
N THR A 397 12.02 -23.61 -12.43
CA THR A 397 12.56 -23.38 -11.08
C THR A 397 11.99 -22.09 -10.52
N ILE A 398 11.86 -22.02 -9.20
CA ILE A 398 11.56 -20.74 -8.54
C ILE A 398 12.89 -20.00 -8.45
N GLU A 399 12.96 -18.77 -8.98
CA GLU A 399 14.03 -17.87 -8.61
C GLU A 399 13.97 -17.65 -7.11
N ASN A 400 15.12 -17.78 -6.45
CA ASN A 400 15.21 -17.77 -5.00
C ASN A 400 15.06 -16.34 -4.50
N GLU A 401 13.82 -15.84 -4.43
CA GLU A 401 13.50 -14.68 -3.60
C GLU A 401 13.69 -15.12 -2.15
N THR A 402 14.89 -14.92 -1.64
CA THR A 402 15.27 -15.23 -0.25
C THR A 402 14.65 -14.28 0.77
N ASP A 403 13.98 -13.25 0.31
CA ASP A 403 13.15 -12.41 1.15
C ASP A 403 11.75 -13.04 1.28
N VAL A 404 11.63 -13.96 2.23
CA VAL A 404 10.33 -14.29 2.81
C VAL A 404 9.77 -12.98 3.34
N LYS A 405 8.95 -12.31 2.54
CA LYS A 405 8.13 -11.20 3.04
C LYS A 405 7.22 -11.84 4.06
N GLU A 406 7.61 -11.74 5.34
CA GLU A 406 6.74 -12.13 6.44
C GLU A 406 5.42 -11.38 6.26
N GLU A 407 4.41 -12.04 5.73
CA GLU A 407 3.05 -11.55 5.82
C GLU A 407 2.65 -11.64 7.29
N TYR A 408 2.82 -10.53 7.98
CA TYR A 408 2.37 -10.39 9.36
C TYR A 408 0.84 -10.44 9.41
N ASN A 409 0.30 -11.64 9.49
CA ASN A 409 -1.15 -11.90 9.66
C ASN A 409 -1.61 -11.70 11.12
N ASN A 410 -0.88 -10.93 11.92
CA ASN A 410 -1.19 -10.81 13.34
C ASN A 410 -2.04 -9.55 13.61
N LYS A 411 -3.37 -9.73 13.64
CA LYS A 411 -4.37 -8.69 13.95
C LYS A 411 -4.19 -8.03 15.33
N SER A 412 -3.25 -8.51 16.16
CA SER A 412 -3.07 -8.05 17.54
C SER A 412 -1.97 -7.00 17.74
N ILE A 413 -1.19 -6.64 16.71
CA ILE A 413 -0.07 -5.69 16.85
C ILE A 413 -0.58 -4.28 16.61
N ARG A 414 -0.72 -3.55 17.70
CA ARG A 414 -1.12 -2.15 17.74
C ARG A 414 -0.08 -1.29 17.00
N GLY A 415 -0.53 -0.48 16.05
CA GLY A 415 0.34 0.50 15.37
C GLY A 415 1.08 0.02 14.12
N ARG A 416 1.02 -1.25 13.75
CA ARG A 416 1.47 -1.74 12.44
C ARG A 416 0.35 -1.63 11.42
N VAL A 417 0.65 -1.05 10.27
CA VAL A 417 -0.24 -1.03 9.13
C VAL A 417 -0.33 -2.44 8.54
N GLN A 418 -1.48 -3.10 8.70
CA GLN A 418 -1.63 -4.52 8.39
C GLN A 418 -2.46 -4.81 7.16
N ASP A 419 -3.30 -3.87 6.69
CA ASP A 419 -4.26 -4.18 5.65
C ASP A 419 -3.89 -3.55 4.31
N ARG A 420 -3.52 -4.42 3.35
CA ARG A 420 -3.21 -4.04 1.97
C ARG A 420 -4.45 -3.96 1.08
N ASN A 421 -5.58 -4.50 1.56
CA ASN A 421 -6.82 -4.66 0.79
C ASN A 421 -7.92 -3.67 1.19
N ILE A 422 -7.60 -2.63 1.96
CA ILE A 422 -8.57 -1.59 2.30
C ILE A 422 -8.99 -0.84 1.02
N ASN A 423 -10.28 -0.65 0.83
CA ASN A 423 -10.79 0.29 -0.17
C ASN A 423 -10.22 1.67 0.11
N ILE A 424 -9.60 2.26 -0.92
CA ILE A 424 -9.05 3.61 -0.83
C ILE A 424 -10.18 4.57 -1.08
N GLU A 425 -10.68 5.18 -0.01
CA GLU A 425 -11.72 6.20 -0.07
C GLU A 425 -11.18 7.51 0.51
N ALA A 426 -11.74 8.62 0.05
CA ALA A 426 -11.46 9.91 0.64
C ALA A 426 -12.06 9.99 2.04
N GLU A 427 -11.40 10.68 2.96
CA GLU A 427 -11.96 11.01 4.27
C GLU A 427 -13.25 11.84 4.09
N PRO A 428 -14.31 11.55 4.86
CA PRO A 428 -15.61 12.18 4.67
C PRO A 428 -15.65 13.64 5.09
N MET A 429 -16.74 14.33 4.71
CA MET A 429 -17.01 15.71 5.11
C MET A 429 -17.18 15.83 6.62
N PHE A 430 -16.73 16.94 7.18
CA PHE A 430 -17.02 17.32 8.56
C PHE A 430 -18.43 17.85 8.71
N ALA A 431 -19.09 17.43 9.79
CA ALA A 431 -20.41 17.87 10.22
C ALA A 431 -20.38 18.35 11.68
N LEU A 432 -21.40 19.05 12.08
CA LEU A 432 -21.74 19.19 13.50
C LEU A 432 -22.57 17.98 13.91
N SER A 433 -22.27 17.44 15.08
CA SER A 433 -23.00 16.32 15.67
C SER A 433 -23.05 16.48 17.19
N TYR A 434 -23.95 15.78 17.85
CA TYR A 434 -23.95 15.66 19.30
C TYR A 434 -23.03 14.56 19.83
N TYR A 435 -22.47 13.76 18.91
CA TYR A 435 -21.59 12.64 19.22
C TYR A 435 -20.37 12.66 18.32
N SER A 436 -19.23 12.22 18.84
CA SER A 436 -18.02 11.99 18.06
C SER A 436 -17.45 10.63 18.37
N SER A 437 -16.99 9.91 17.34
CA SER A 437 -16.17 8.73 17.54
C SER A 437 -14.75 9.18 17.86
N PRO A 438 -14.18 8.82 19.03
CA PRO A 438 -12.76 9.04 19.25
C PRO A 438 -11.98 8.17 18.24
N THR A 439 -11.21 8.79 17.36
CA THR A 439 -10.19 8.05 16.62
C THR A 439 -9.13 7.60 17.61
N GLN A 440 -8.60 6.38 17.46
CA GLN A 440 -7.73 5.71 18.46
C GLN A 440 -6.48 6.51 18.88
N LEU A 441 -6.11 7.56 18.19
CA LEU A 441 -4.84 8.28 18.37
C LEU A 441 -4.96 9.81 18.54
N LYS A 442 -6.13 10.39 18.29
CA LYS A 442 -6.32 11.84 18.36
C LYS A 442 -7.64 12.13 19.07
N GLU A 443 -7.59 12.90 20.15
CA GLU A 443 -8.80 13.58 20.61
C GLU A 443 -9.19 14.57 19.51
N ASN A 444 -10.29 14.29 18.80
CA ASN A 444 -10.77 15.13 17.71
C ASN A 444 -11.36 16.43 18.25
N THR A 445 -10.51 17.38 18.52
CA THR A 445 -10.90 18.75 18.86
C THR A 445 -10.76 19.64 17.63
N TYR A 446 -11.67 19.46 16.67
CA TYR A 446 -11.82 20.48 15.64
C TYR A 446 -12.62 21.64 16.18
N TYR A 447 -12.10 22.84 15.99
CA TYR A 447 -12.68 24.06 16.49
C TYR A 447 -13.42 24.81 15.38
N ILE A 448 -14.67 25.10 15.59
CA ILE A 448 -15.48 26.06 14.83
C ILE A 448 -15.96 27.13 15.81
N LYS A 449 -15.51 28.37 15.60
CA LYS A 449 -15.79 29.49 16.48
C LYS A 449 -17.30 29.68 16.72
N GLU A 450 -18.10 29.64 15.67
CA GLU A 450 -19.54 29.82 15.69
C GLU A 450 -20.25 28.70 16.47
N ALA A 451 -19.72 27.47 16.41
CA ALA A 451 -20.27 26.34 17.18
C ALA A 451 -19.96 26.50 18.69
N ASP A 452 -18.76 26.94 19.04
CA ASP A 452 -18.38 27.19 20.43
C ASP A 452 -19.12 28.37 21.03
N GLU A 453 -19.29 29.46 20.27
CA GLU A 453 -20.12 30.60 20.68
C GLU A 453 -21.55 30.17 20.95
N LEU A 454 -22.11 29.30 20.10
CA LEU A 454 -23.44 28.74 20.30
C LEU A 454 -23.51 27.82 21.51
N ASN A 455 -22.56 26.93 21.72
CA ASN A 455 -22.43 26.06 22.88
C ASN A 455 -22.35 26.88 24.20
N ALA A 456 -21.64 27.99 24.18
CA ALA A 456 -21.50 28.89 25.34
C ALA A 456 -22.85 29.49 25.78
N THR A 457 -23.79 29.66 24.85
CA THR A 457 -25.14 30.18 25.18
C THR A 457 -25.99 29.18 25.95
N ARG A 458 -25.69 27.89 25.88
CA ARG A 458 -26.48 26.77 26.47
C ARG A 458 -27.96 26.77 26.06
N ILE A 459 -28.28 27.31 24.89
CA ILE A 459 -29.65 27.33 24.36
C ILE A 459 -30.01 25.97 23.79
N LEU A 460 -29.06 25.29 23.14
CA LEU A 460 -29.25 23.93 22.63
C LEU A 460 -29.32 22.91 23.78
N ARG A 461 -30.12 21.88 23.60
CA ARG A 461 -30.27 20.79 24.58
C ARG A 461 -29.02 19.93 24.72
N PHE A 462 -28.21 19.82 23.66
CA PHE A 462 -26.96 19.08 23.60
C PHE A 462 -25.85 19.98 23.10
N LEU A 463 -24.59 19.62 23.43
CA LEU A 463 -23.43 20.35 22.97
C LEU A 463 -23.06 19.88 21.54
N LEU A 464 -22.76 20.85 20.69
CA LEU A 464 -22.28 20.58 19.34
C LEU A 464 -20.79 20.19 19.38
N MET A 465 -20.46 19.11 18.67
CA MET A 465 -19.11 18.67 18.39
C MET A 465 -18.87 18.67 16.88
N VAL A 466 -17.64 18.85 16.47
CA VAL A 466 -17.24 18.81 15.06
C VAL A 466 -16.61 17.47 14.77
N THR A 467 -17.16 16.71 13.83
CA THR A 467 -16.66 15.37 13.48
C THR A 467 -16.90 15.05 12.01
N ASN A 468 -16.04 14.22 11.42
CA ASN A 468 -16.25 13.58 10.11
C ASN A 468 -16.62 12.09 10.27
N HIS A 469 -16.58 11.55 11.49
CA HIS A 469 -16.99 10.19 11.83
C HIS A 469 -18.01 10.22 12.97
N GLU A 470 -19.30 10.15 12.62
CA GLU A 470 -20.37 10.03 13.60
C GLU A 470 -20.50 8.56 14.04
N PRO A 471 -20.56 8.28 15.35
CA PRO A 471 -20.86 6.93 15.82
C PRO A 471 -22.31 6.60 15.49
N GLN A 472 -22.58 5.35 15.16
CA GLN A 472 -23.95 4.86 15.05
C GLN A 472 -24.58 4.83 16.46
N LEU A 473 -25.74 5.46 16.61
CA LEU A 473 -26.51 5.36 17.84
C LEU A 473 -27.15 3.98 17.95
N THR A 474 -26.67 3.20 18.91
CA THR A 474 -27.18 1.86 19.21
C THR A 474 -27.88 1.77 20.55
N ASP A 475 -27.68 2.77 21.42
CA ASP A 475 -28.34 2.82 22.73
C ASP A 475 -29.79 3.37 22.59
N GLU A 476 -30.77 2.59 23.01
CA GLU A 476 -32.20 2.97 22.96
C GLU A 476 -32.50 4.22 23.79
N ASN A 477 -31.80 4.45 24.89
CA ASN A 477 -32.02 5.62 25.75
C ASN A 477 -31.53 6.89 25.05
N ASP A 478 -30.37 6.83 24.34
CA ASP A 478 -29.91 7.99 23.60
C ASP A 478 -30.83 8.31 22.42
N ILE A 479 -31.31 7.31 21.70
CA ILE A 479 -32.31 7.48 20.64
C ILE A 479 -33.59 8.12 21.22
N LYS A 480 -34.11 7.63 22.36
CA LYS A 480 -35.28 8.16 23.04
C LYS A 480 -35.08 9.63 23.43
N ARG A 481 -33.90 9.99 23.93
CA ARG A 481 -33.59 11.39 24.33
C ARG A 481 -33.70 12.35 23.14
N HIS A 482 -33.35 11.93 21.92
CA HIS A 482 -33.52 12.75 20.72
C HIS A 482 -34.99 12.88 20.32
N PHE A 483 -35.80 11.83 20.44
CA PHE A 483 -37.26 11.97 20.25
C PHE A 483 -37.90 12.89 21.28
N GLU A 484 -37.53 12.80 22.57
CA GLU A 484 -37.98 13.72 23.60
C GLU A 484 -37.53 15.17 23.33
N SER A 485 -36.33 15.35 22.73
CA SER A 485 -35.85 16.66 22.35
C SER A 485 -36.64 17.24 21.17
N ILE A 486 -36.96 16.42 20.16
CA ILE A 486 -37.81 16.83 19.04
C ILE A 486 -39.21 17.27 19.54
N GLU A 487 -39.81 16.51 20.45
CA GLU A 487 -41.12 16.87 21.05
C GLU A 487 -41.05 18.18 21.86
N TYR A 488 -39.96 18.39 22.57
CA TYR A 488 -39.73 19.67 23.26
C TYR A 488 -39.70 20.84 22.26
N TYR A 489 -38.93 20.72 21.15
CA TYR A 489 -38.87 21.77 20.14
C TYR A 489 -40.21 21.95 19.42
N ASN A 490 -40.95 20.87 19.14
CA ASN A 490 -42.29 20.92 18.56
C ASN A 490 -43.22 21.78 19.42
N SER A 491 -43.25 21.49 20.71
CA SER A 491 -44.08 22.23 21.68
C SER A 491 -43.63 23.69 21.81
N TYR A 492 -42.32 23.94 21.87
CA TYR A 492 -41.77 25.27 22.02
C TYR A 492 -42.11 26.16 20.80
N ILE A 493 -41.86 25.64 19.58
CA ILE A 493 -42.14 26.34 18.30
C ILE A 493 -43.62 26.62 18.13
N ALA A 494 -44.51 25.75 18.63
CA ALA A 494 -45.95 25.94 18.55
C ALA A 494 -46.51 26.98 19.57
N THR A 495 -45.80 27.21 20.66
CA THR A 495 -46.32 28.05 21.78
C THR A 495 -45.60 29.38 21.97
N HIS A 496 -44.44 29.58 21.30
CA HIS A 496 -43.60 30.78 21.41
C HIS A 496 -43.32 31.33 20.01
N GLU A 497 -42.84 32.55 19.91
CA GLU A 497 -42.26 33.08 18.67
C GLU A 497 -40.94 32.34 18.39
N PRO A 498 -40.89 31.55 17.32
CA PRO A 498 -39.74 30.66 17.10
C PRO A 498 -38.52 31.43 16.57
N ARG A 499 -37.36 31.14 17.14
CA ARG A 499 -36.05 31.68 16.69
C ARG A 499 -35.40 30.69 15.73
N ALA A 500 -34.43 31.17 14.91
CA ALA A 500 -33.64 30.31 14.05
C ALA A 500 -32.97 29.14 14.79
N ILE A 501 -32.50 29.39 16.00
CA ILE A 501 -31.83 28.40 16.82
C ILE A 501 -32.76 27.25 17.29
N ASP A 502 -34.06 27.51 17.44
CA ASP A 502 -35.04 26.48 17.87
C ASP A 502 -35.29 25.48 16.73
N TYR A 503 -35.39 25.98 15.48
CA TYR A 503 -35.42 25.13 14.29
C TYR A 503 -34.08 24.40 14.08
N PHE A 504 -32.94 25.09 14.24
CA PHE A 504 -31.62 24.48 14.11
C PHE A 504 -31.42 23.33 15.13
N GLY A 505 -31.78 23.52 16.38
CA GLY A 505 -31.71 22.48 17.42
C GLY A 505 -32.53 21.24 17.06
N ARG A 506 -33.79 21.43 16.58
CA ARG A 506 -34.61 20.31 16.11
C ARG A 506 -34.05 19.65 14.87
N ALA A 507 -33.48 20.41 13.93
CA ALA A 507 -32.83 19.89 12.77
C ALA A 507 -31.61 18.99 13.13
N MET A 508 -30.84 19.38 14.15
CA MET A 508 -29.71 18.59 14.62
C MET A 508 -30.17 17.25 15.23
N ASP A 509 -31.29 17.23 15.96
CA ASP A 509 -31.89 15.98 16.43
C ASP A 509 -32.37 15.11 15.26
N PHE A 510 -33.01 15.70 14.25
CA PHE A 510 -33.40 14.98 13.02
C PHE A 510 -32.17 14.42 12.25
N MET A 511 -31.07 15.16 12.19
CA MET A 511 -29.81 14.68 11.60
C MET A 511 -29.30 13.43 12.34
N THR A 512 -29.34 13.48 13.66
CA THR A 512 -28.84 12.40 14.52
C THR A 512 -29.63 11.09 14.36
N ILE A 513 -30.95 11.20 14.11
CA ILE A 513 -31.83 10.03 13.84
C ILE A 513 -31.98 9.74 12.33
N HIS A 514 -31.11 10.31 11.48
CA HIS A 514 -31.07 10.12 10.02
C HIS A 514 -32.34 10.54 9.25
N ASN A 515 -33.17 11.43 9.84
CA ASN A 515 -34.33 12.02 9.16
C ASN A 515 -33.93 13.31 8.43
N TYR A 516 -33.17 13.17 7.34
CA TYR A 516 -32.58 14.30 6.61
C TYR A 516 -33.64 15.22 5.98
N LYS A 517 -34.80 14.69 5.56
CA LYS A 517 -35.87 15.50 4.96
C LYS A 517 -36.50 16.50 5.95
N SER A 518 -36.77 16.04 7.19
CA SER A 518 -37.26 16.91 8.26
C SER A 518 -36.18 17.91 8.67
N ALA A 519 -34.90 17.47 8.76
CA ALA A 519 -33.80 18.36 9.07
C ALA A 519 -33.66 19.48 8.01
N LEU A 520 -33.78 19.18 6.73
CA LEU A 520 -33.74 20.17 5.65
C LEU A 520 -34.84 21.22 5.77
N THR A 521 -36.06 20.80 6.10
CA THR A 521 -37.19 21.70 6.29
C THR A 521 -36.91 22.70 7.41
N ASP A 522 -36.36 22.23 8.52
CA ASP A 522 -36.03 23.08 9.67
C ASP A 522 -34.85 24.00 9.39
N LEU A 523 -33.81 23.51 8.71
CA LEU A 523 -32.64 24.31 8.32
C LEU A 523 -33.05 25.44 7.36
N ASP A 524 -33.96 25.18 6.43
CA ASP A 524 -34.50 26.21 5.54
C ASP A 524 -35.26 27.31 6.36
N ARG A 525 -36.01 26.91 7.38
CA ARG A 525 -36.66 27.86 8.28
C ARG A 525 -35.69 28.67 9.10
N ALA A 526 -34.65 28.01 9.66
CA ALA A 526 -33.60 28.66 10.44
C ALA A 526 -32.90 29.75 9.62
N ILE A 527 -32.50 29.42 8.37
CA ILE A 527 -31.84 30.34 7.47
C ILE A 527 -32.76 31.46 7.00
N THR A 528 -34.04 31.18 6.80
CA THR A 528 -35.04 32.21 6.43
C THR A 528 -35.19 33.26 7.54
N LEU A 529 -35.16 32.82 8.81
CA LEU A 529 -35.25 33.72 9.98
C LEU A 529 -33.95 34.47 10.23
N THR A 530 -32.80 33.87 9.93
CA THR A 530 -31.47 34.46 10.17
C THR A 530 -30.61 34.19 8.96
N PRO A 531 -30.60 35.08 7.92
CA PRO A 531 -29.88 34.85 6.66
C PRO A 531 -28.34 34.82 6.76
N ASP A 532 -27.77 35.23 7.88
CA ASP A 532 -26.35 35.16 8.19
C ASP A 532 -25.99 34.02 9.14
N PHE A 533 -26.89 33.05 9.33
CA PHE A 533 -26.69 31.91 10.21
C PHE A 533 -25.75 30.86 9.54
N THR A 534 -24.43 31.05 9.70
CA THR A 534 -23.38 30.22 9.09
C THR A 534 -23.55 28.72 9.33
N LEU A 535 -23.82 28.31 10.59
CA LEU A 535 -24.00 26.89 10.95
C LEU A 535 -25.23 26.27 10.28
N GLY A 536 -26.28 27.05 10.04
CA GLY A 536 -27.46 26.62 9.29
C GLY A 536 -27.12 26.22 7.86
N TYR A 537 -26.36 27.04 7.13
CA TYR A 537 -25.89 26.71 5.78
C TYR A 537 -24.95 25.50 5.78
N LEU A 538 -23.99 25.42 6.73
CA LEU A 538 -23.08 24.28 6.83
C LEU A 538 -23.87 22.98 6.99
N MET A 539 -24.80 22.93 7.93
CA MET A 539 -25.56 21.73 8.19
C MET A 539 -26.59 21.42 7.10
N ARG A 540 -27.11 22.44 6.40
CA ARG A 540 -27.97 22.20 5.25
C ARG A 540 -27.22 21.57 4.07
N ALA A 541 -25.98 22.00 3.81
CA ALA A 541 -25.11 21.36 2.84
C ALA A 541 -24.89 19.87 3.17
N ILE A 542 -24.58 19.57 4.43
CA ILE A 542 -24.36 18.18 4.88
C ILE A 542 -25.65 17.35 4.83
N ALA A 543 -26.79 17.91 5.26
CA ALA A 543 -28.09 17.23 5.19
C ALA A 543 -28.49 16.88 3.75
N ARG A 544 -28.27 17.81 2.79
CA ARG A 544 -28.49 17.55 1.36
C ARG A 544 -27.58 16.44 0.84
N TYR A 545 -26.30 16.48 1.20
CA TYR A 545 -25.34 15.46 0.77
C TYR A 545 -25.74 14.08 1.27
N LYS A 546 -26.02 13.95 2.58
CA LYS A 546 -26.46 12.69 3.19
C LYS A 546 -27.80 12.20 2.63
N ASN A 547 -28.76 13.09 2.38
CA ASN A 547 -30.03 12.73 1.76
C ASN A 547 -29.84 12.21 0.32
N MET A 548 -28.96 12.86 -0.47
CA MET A 548 -28.62 12.44 -1.81
C MET A 548 -27.98 11.04 -1.80
N GLU A 549 -27.07 10.73 -0.86
CA GLU A 549 -26.45 9.41 -0.73
C GLU A 549 -27.49 8.33 -0.40
N VAL A 550 -28.40 8.58 0.55
CA VAL A 550 -29.49 7.66 0.89
C VAL A 550 -30.40 7.39 -0.30
N GLU A 551 -30.78 8.42 -1.05
CA GLU A 551 -31.63 8.26 -2.24
C GLU A 551 -30.93 7.49 -3.37
N ARG A 552 -29.61 7.66 -3.52
CA ARG A 552 -28.79 6.89 -4.47
C ARG A 552 -28.78 5.39 -4.12
N ILE A 553 -28.55 5.06 -2.86
CA ILE A 553 -28.56 3.66 -2.39
C ILE A 553 -29.94 3.02 -2.55
N ALA A 554 -31.02 3.76 -2.23
CA ALA A 554 -32.39 3.28 -2.37
C ALA A 554 -32.80 3.08 -3.86
N GLY A 555 -32.29 3.94 -4.76
CA GLY A 555 -32.59 3.85 -6.20
C GLY A 555 -31.90 2.68 -6.92
N ASP A 556 -30.77 2.18 -6.41
CA ASP A 556 -30.05 1.02 -6.96
C ASP A 556 -30.77 -0.31 -6.68
N THR A 557 -31.77 -0.33 -5.78
CA THR A 557 -32.50 -1.55 -5.39
C THR A 557 -33.81 -1.81 -6.15
N ASP A 558 -34.34 -0.81 -6.89
CA ASP A 558 -35.73 -0.87 -7.42
C ASP A 558 -35.85 -0.77 -8.97
N SER A 559 -34.83 -1.00 -9.79
CA SER A 559 -34.89 -0.72 -11.22
C SER A 559 -35.06 -1.95 -12.12
N ASP A 560 -36.32 -2.25 -12.49
CA ASP A 560 -36.66 -3.04 -13.70
C ASP A 560 -36.79 -2.18 -15.00
N ASP A 561 -36.62 -0.85 -14.94
CA ASP A 561 -36.74 0.07 -16.09
C ASP A 561 -35.56 1.05 -16.20
N ALA A 562 -34.40 0.51 -16.63
CA ALA A 562 -33.08 1.12 -16.48
C ALA A 562 -32.76 2.36 -17.34
N THR A 563 -33.59 2.78 -18.30
CA THR A 563 -33.21 3.81 -19.27
C THR A 563 -33.82 5.20 -19.07
N LYS A 564 -35.00 5.32 -18.48
CA LYS A 564 -35.63 6.62 -18.18
C LYS A 564 -35.37 7.12 -16.76
N SER A 565 -35.17 6.21 -15.80
CA SER A 565 -34.80 6.55 -14.43
C SER A 565 -33.38 7.10 -14.31
N SER A 566 -32.46 6.73 -15.22
CA SER A 566 -31.05 7.15 -15.18
C SER A 566 -30.85 8.64 -15.51
N GLN A 567 -31.58 9.21 -16.49
CA GLN A 567 -31.38 10.61 -16.89
C GLN A 567 -31.97 11.58 -15.87
N PHE A 568 -33.17 11.31 -15.35
CA PHE A 568 -33.80 12.12 -14.32
C PHE A 568 -33.02 12.06 -12.98
N GLY A 569 -32.50 10.89 -12.64
CA GLY A 569 -31.63 10.71 -11.48
C GLY A 569 -30.32 11.52 -11.59
N LEU A 570 -29.70 11.56 -12.78
CA LEU A 570 -28.50 12.34 -13.05
C LEU A 570 -28.75 13.85 -12.98
N GLU A 571 -29.87 14.33 -13.52
CA GLU A 571 -30.24 15.76 -13.47
C GLU A 571 -30.53 16.19 -12.03
N LYS A 572 -31.25 15.36 -11.25
CA LYS A 572 -31.50 15.61 -9.81
C LYS A 572 -30.18 15.65 -9.04
N ALA A 573 -29.30 14.69 -9.22
CA ALA A 573 -28.00 14.66 -8.56
C ALA A 573 -27.14 15.90 -8.86
N ARG A 574 -27.17 16.38 -10.12
CA ARG A 574 -26.49 17.63 -10.49
C ARG A 574 -27.09 18.86 -9.80
N LEU A 575 -28.41 18.92 -9.70
CA LEU A 575 -29.09 20.00 -8.99
C LEU A 575 -28.73 19.98 -7.50
N ASP A 576 -28.82 18.81 -6.86
CA ASP A 576 -28.47 18.65 -5.44
C ASP A 576 -27.02 19.07 -5.19
N MET A 577 -26.07 18.62 -6.04
CA MET A 577 -24.65 19.04 -5.96
C MET A 577 -24.51 20.58 -6.09
N SER A 578 -25.24 21.21 -6.98
CA SER A 578 -25.18 22.67 -7.14
C SER A 578 -25.73 23.41 -5.91
N LEU A 579 -26.78 22.89 -5.28
CA LEU A 579 -27.34 23.46 -4.07
C LEU A 579 -26.42 23.27 -2.85
N ILE A 580 -25.76 22.11 -2.74
CA ILE A 580 -24.74 21.85 -1.72
C ILE A 580 -23.58 22.84 -1.87
N MET A 581 -23.12 23.02 -3.11
CA MET A 581 -22.04 23.96 -3.42
C MET A 581 -22.40 25.39 -3.04
N ALA A 582 -23.63 25.84 -3.38
CA ALA A 582 -24.11 27.18 -3.06
C ALA A 582 -24.15 27.41 -1.54
N ASP A 583 -24.57 26.40 -0.75
CA ASP A 583 -24.57 26.50 0.71
C ASP A 583 -23.12 26.60 1.27
N LEU A 584 -22.19 25.79 0.76
CA LEU A 584 -20.78 25.85 1.18
C LEU A 584 -20.12 27.19 0.78
N ASP A 585 -20.44 27.72 -0.40
CA ASP A 585 -19.96 29.03 -0.83
C ASP A 585 -20.53 30.16 0.06
N GLN A 586 -21.77 30.02 0.53
CA GLN A 586 -22.34 30.98 1.49
C GLN A 586 -21.66 30.87 2.87
N VAL A 587 -21.34 29.64 3.35
CA VAL A 587 -20.53 29.46 4.57
C VAL A 587 -19.17 30.16 4.44
N ILE A 588 -18.48 29.94 3.32
CA ILE A 588 -17.18 30.57 3.05
C ILE A 588 -17.31 32.10 2.98
N LYS A 589 -18.37 32.61 2.40
CA LYS A 589 -18.63 34.06 2.38
C LYS A 589 -18.88 34.65 3.75
N LEU A 590 -19.61 33.97 4.61
CA LEU A 590 -19.91 34.40 5.99
C LEU A 590 -18.71 34.22 6.92
N SER A 591 -17.98 33.11 6.76
CA SER A 591 -16.81 32.73 7.57
C SER A 591 -15.61 32.31 6.71
N PRO A 592 -14.89 33.25 6.07
CA PRO A 592 -13.85 32.92 5.08
C PRO A 592 -12.66 32.14 5.68
N ARG A 593 -12.48 32.17 6.99
CA ARG A 593 -11.39 31.49 7.70
C ARG A 593 -11.79 30.11 8.25
N MET A 594 -12.98 29.64 7.96
CA MET A 594 -13.44 28.31 8.38
C MET A 594 -12.81 27.23 7.48
N ALA A 595 -11.69 26.64 7.90
CA ALA A 595 -10.95 25.63 7.15
C ALA A 595 -11.84 24.42 6.75
N ILE A 596 -12.78 24.04 7.63
CA ILE A 596 -13.72 22.93 7.42
C ILE A 596 -14.66 23.19 6.22
N ALA A 597 -15.07 24.43 5.98
CA ALA A 597 -15.91 24.75 4.82
C ALA A 597 -15.16 24.54 3.49
N HIS A 598 -13.90 24.96 3.43
CA HIS A 598 -13.04 24.70 2.28
C HIS A 598 -12.75 23.20 2.10
N TYR A 599 -12.52 22.48 3.21
CA TYR A 599 -12.33 21.03 3.19
C TYR A 599 -13.59 20.31 2.64
N ASN A 600 -14.77 20.62 3.15
CA ASN A 600 -16.03 20.02 2.70
C ASN A 600 -16.30 20.33 1.21
N LYS A 601 -15.95 21.54 0.76
CA LYS A 601 -15.99 21.89 -0.66
C LYS A 601 -15.07 20.99 -1.49
N GLY A 602 -13.85 20.71 -1.01
CA GLY A 602 -12.92 19.78 -1.64
C GLY A 602 -13.49 18.35 -1.73
N CYS A 603 -14.13 17.85 -0.65
CA CYS A 603 -14.78 16.54 -0.64
C CYS A 603 -15.93 16.46 -1.67
N LEU A 604 -16.76 17.51 -1.77
CA LEU A 604 -17.82 17.58 -2.78
C LEU A 604 -17.25 17.54 -4.20
N MET A 605 -16.12 18.21 -4.44
CA MET A 605 -15.44 18.21 -5.74
C MET A 605 -14.86 16.84 -6.09
N ILE A 606 -14.33 16.08 -5.09
CA ILE A 606 -13.95 14.66 -5.30
C ILE A 606 -15.17 13.85 -5.76
N ALA A 607 -16.30 13.99 -5.07
CA ALA A 607 -17.53 13.26 -5.42
C ALA A 607 -18.01 13.59 -6.85
N ASN A 608 -17.77 14.81 -7.32
CA ASN A 608 -18.04 15.24 -8.70
C ASN A 608 -16.89 14.97 -9.68
N GLN A 609 -15.81 14.30 -9.27
CA GLN A 609 -14.60 14.01 -10.06
C GLN A 609 -13.86 15.27 -10.56
N ASP A 610 -14.13 16.44 -10.01
CA ASP A 610 -13.38 17.67 -10.28
C ASP A 610 -12.13 17.75 -9.38
N TYR A 611 -11.15 16.93 -9.70
CA TYR A 611 -9.92 16.80 -8.91
C TYR A 611 -9.09 18.10 -8.88
N THR A 612 -9.14 18.90 -9.94
CA THR A 612 -8.38 20.15 -10.02
C THR A 612 -8.89 21.20 -9.02
N SER A 613 -10.21 21.39 -8.98
CA SER A 613 -10.83 22.29 -8.00
C SER A 613 -10.71 21.75 -6.56
N ALA A 614 -10.77 20.42 -6.39
CA ALA A 614 -10.57 19.78 -5.10
C ALA A 614 -9.16 20.11 -4.51
N LEU A 615 -8.09 20.05 -5.34
CA LEU A 615 -6.73 20.44 -4.91
C LEU A 615 -6.68 21.86 -4.37
N SER A 616 -7.30 22.81 -5.06
CA SER A 616 -7.36 24.22 -4.65
C SER A 616 -8.08 24.36 -3.30
N ALA A 617 -9.22 23.70 -3.14
CA ALA A 617 -10.01 23.76 -1.90
C ALA A 617 -9.27 23.17 -0.71
N PHE A 618 -8.63 22.00 -0.86
CA PHE A 618 -7.82 21.41 0.22
C PHE A 618 -6.56 22.23 0.51
N THR A 619 -5.94 22.85 -0.50
CA THR A 619 -4.78 23.74 -0.27
C THR A 619 -5.19 24.91 0.59
N THR A 620 -6.31 25.59 0.31
CA THR A 620 -6.84 26.64 1.15
C THR A 620 -7.17 26.17 2.57
N ALA A 621 -7.76 24.96 2.71
CA ALA A 621 -8.04 24.38 4.02
C ALA A 621 -6.76 24.16 4.85
N ILE A 622 -5.69 23.70 4.23
CA ILE A 622 -4.38 23.48 4.84
C ILE A 622 -3.71 24.83 5.19
N GLU A 623 -3.77 25.83 4.33
CA GLU A 623 -3.25 27.18 4.61
C GLU A 623 -3.92 27.82 5.84
N LEU A 624 -5.23 27.61 5.99
CA LEU A 624 -6.00 28.09 7.15
C LEU A 624 -5.74 27.26 8.41
N LYS A 625 -5.44 25.97 8.27
CA LYS A 625 -5.18 25.03 9.37
C LYS A 625 -4.05 24.06 8.98
N PRO A 626 -2.77 24.41 9.27
CA PRO A 626 -1.61 23.61 8.86
C PRO A 626 -1.49 22.22 9.50
N ASP A 627 -2.26 21.93 10.54
CA ASP A 627 -2.35 20.62 11.21
C ASP A 627 -3.62 19.84 10.82
N PHE A 628 -4.22 20.12 9.66
CA PHE A 628 -5.42 19.49 9.16
C PHE A 628 -5.10 18.17 8.44
N GLY A 629 -4.94 17.08 9.20
CA GLY A 629 -4.50 15.77 8.70
C GLY A 629 -5.38 15.21 7.58
N GLU A 630 -6.70 15.30 7.72
CA GLU A 630 -7.67 14.80 6.73
C GLU A 630 -7.58 15.60 5.41
N ALA A 631 -7.26 16.89 5.49
CA ALA A 631 -7.08 17.70 4.27
C ALA A 631 -5.81 17.30 3.51
N TYR A 632 -4.72 16.99 4.21
CA TYR A 632 -3.53 16.40 3.60
C TYR A 632 -3.83 15.03 2.99
N TYR A 633 -4.55 14.17 3.70
CA TYR A 633 -4.92 12.86 3.19
C TYR A 633 -5.72 12.96 1.88
N ASN A 634 -6.79 13.76 1.88
CA ASN A 634 -7.64 13.92 0.70
C ASN A 634 -6.90 14.62 -0.45
N ARG A 635 -6.04 15.59 -0.18
CA ARG A 635 -5.20 16.22 -1.20
C ARG A 635 -4.19 15.24 -1.79
N GLY A 636 -3.56 14.44 -0.94
CA GLY A 636 -2.68 13.34 -1.34
C GLY A 636 -3.39 12.32 -2.22
N TYR A 637 -4.59 11.90 -1.82
CA TYR A 637 -5.45 11.03 -2.61
C TYR A 637 -5.75 11.61 -4.01
N VAL A 638 -6.07 12.91 -4.07
CA VAL A 638 -6.34 13.60 -5.35
C VAL A 638 -5.09 13.69 -6.22
N TYR A 639 -3.92 14.00 -5.63
CA TYR A 639 -2.65 13.97 -6.38
C TYR A 639 -2.41 12.61 -7.04
N LEU A 640 -2.69 11.51 -6.33
CA LEU A 640 -2.54 10.16 -6.88
C LEU A 640 -3.50 9.91 -8.04
N LYS A 641 -4.76 10.35 -7.94
CA LYS A 641 -5.74 10.25 -9.02
C LYS A 641 -5.31 11.03 -10.27
N LEU A 642 -4.58 12.11 -10.10
CA LEU A 642 -3.99 12.91 -11.18
C LEU A 642 -2.63 12.42 -11.68
N GLY A 643 -2.11 11.31 -11.12
CA GLY A 643 -0.81 10.74 -11.50
C GLY A 643 0.42 11.45 -10.90
N ASN A 644 0.23 12.43 -10.02
CA ASN A 644 1.33 13.13 -9.34
C ASN A 644 1.74 12.38 -8.06
N LYS A 645 2.56 11.35 -8.23
CA LYS A 645 2.99 10.47 -7.13
C LYS A 645 3.77 11.20 -6.05
N ASP A 646 4.71 12.06 -6.41
CA ASP A 646 5.62 12.71 -5.46
C ASP A 646 4.88 13.62 -4.48
N ASN A 647 3.99 14.47 -4.96
CA ASN A 647 3.16 15.31 -4.10
C ASN A 647 2.15 14.47 -3.30
N GLY A 648 1.60 13.41 -3.91
CA GLY A 648 0.72 12.47 -3.24
C GLY A 648 1.40 11.80 -2.03
N ILE A 649 2.59 11.26 -2.22
CA ILE A 649 3.39 10.63 -1.14
C ILE A 649 3.71 11.65 -0.04
N SER A 650 4.10 12.87 -0.41
CA SER A 650 4.42 13.93 0.57
C SER A 650 3.23 14.28 1.47
N ASP A 651 2.06 14.47 0.86
CA ASP A 651 0.85 14.79 1.60
C ASP A 651 0.37 13.61 2.46
N LEU A 652 0.47 12.38 1.96
CA LEU A 652 0.12 11.18 2.73
C LEU A 652 1.06 10.96 3.92
N SER A 653 2.37 11.17 3.75
CA SER A 653 3.32 11.14 4.86
C SER A 653 2.94 12.18 5.92
N LYS A 654 2.62 13.42 5.51
CA LYS A 654 2.18 14.46 6.43
C LYS A 654 0.86 14.13 7.12
N ALA A 655 -0.11 13.57 6.40
CA ALA A 655 -1.38 13.12 6.99
C ALA A 655 -1.16 12.03 8.05
N GLY A 656 -0.31 11.04 7.75
CA GLY A 656 0.08 9.99 8.70
C GLY A 656 0.78 10.55 9.94
N GLU A 657 1.71 11.49 9.76
CA GLU A 657 2.34 12.22 10.86
C GLU A 657 1.31 12.91 11.76
N LEU A 658 0.24 13.46 11.16
CA LEU A 658 -0.86 14.10 11.88
C LEU A 658 -1.90 13.11 12.45
N GLY A 659 -1.66 11.81 12.34
CA GLY A 659 -2.47 10.76 12.97
C GLY A 659 -3.53 10.10 12.09
N ILE A 660 -3.51 10.35 10.77
CA ILE A 660 -4.42 9.69 9.82
C ILE A 660 -3.86 8.34 9.43
N ILE A 661 -4.29 7.27 10.11
CA ILE A 661 -3.78 5.90 9.96
C ILE A 661 -3.91 5.37 8.51
N PRO A 662 -5.01 5.58 7.77
CA PRO A 662 -5.15 5.11 6.39
C PRO A 662 -4.05 5.59 5.43
N SER A 663 -3.36 6.69 5.76
CA SER A 663 -2.24 7.22 4.96
C SER A 663 -1.12 6.22 4.76
N TYR A 664 -0.74 5.49 5.82
CA TYR A 664 0.36 4.51 5.75
C TYR A 664 -0.04 3.25 4.98
N ASN A 665 -1.33 2.87 4.99
CA ASN A 665 -1.83 1.81 4.12
C ASN A 665 -1.66 2.17 2.64
N LEU A 666 -1.92 3.43 2.32
CA LEU A 666 -1.82 3.94 0.96
C LEU A 666 -0.34 4.08 0.53
N LEU A 667 0.52 4.59 1.40
CA LEU A 667 1.97 4.68 1.17
C LEU A 667 2.59 3.31 0.90
N LYS A 668 2.23 2.30 1.70
CA LYS A 668 2.71 0.92 1.53
C LYS A 668 2.34 0.29 0.19
N ARG A 669 1.21 0.67 -0.41
CA ARG A 669 0.83 0.23 -1.76
C ARG A 669 1.67 0.86 -2.85
N MET A 670 2.22 2.03 -2.59
CA MET A 670 2.97 2.82 -3.58
C MET A 670 4.46 2.58 -3.52
N SER A 671 4.99 2.05 -2.43
CA SER A 671 6.40 1.69 -2.26
C SER A 671 6.80 0.42 -3.02
N ARG A 672 5.85 -0.17 -3.74
CA ARG A 672 6.02 -1.28 -4.67
C ARG A 672 5.77 -0.77 -6.10
#